data_0d0a10fc30bbe62a3469918fd8c18313
#
_entry.id   0d0a10fc30bbe62a3469918fd8c18313
#
_cell.length_a   1.000
_cell.length_b   1.000
_cell.length_c   1.000
_cell.angle_alpha   90.00
_cell.angle_beta   90.00
_cell.angle_gamma   90.00
#
_symmetry.space_group_name_H-M   'P 1'
#
loop_
_entity.id
_entity.type
_entity.pdbx_description
1 polymer ?
#
loop_
_entity_poly.entity_id
_entity_poly.type
_entity_poly.pdbx_seq_one_letter_code
_entity_poly.pdbx_strand_id
1 'polypeptide(L)'
;MVKSAPGYLFCMSQSSSELQNSALEIFSRLNSQQSEAVKETDRPLLIIAGAGSGKTLTVASKIAYLIASGVPPEHILALTFNQKAAEELKVRVTEMLKCPADLNISTFHSFCNQVIHDNILNTKLNANFKVITETAQLVYLAKNINSFGLEHLAFNHKPYTLAEEMKKFISRCKDEFVTPQDLQLYLEEHQKLSLDEEATEDLNNLKDILKIYQAYEAYKLQNNLLDFGDMLCIVHNLLKSKPIVLQSYQEKFQFVIVDEFQDTNYIQLQIVNLIAKKHGHITVVGDDDQSIYRFRGAHLTNIAEFKKTFPNFTEKTLGHNYRSTKKIVATANTLIENSPERTIKQLFTNNPPGNQIEVIETPNDTSQANYIVEITKNLLKTYQPQDIAILCRRRASAEPILNAFRKHALSFNFVGQTGFFQEPIIKDITAFLNILNNPIESNVEIVRILNRPNYGIKQVDIYKFTSYAKQTGLSFYETFDHLNKIAVDKLKFPIVKQTLTDLLNKKNRLRTIDLIHTILFEQEFYKYEVALKNTRNLQLLNQFYTFAEEFNNIYPDSDLEAFTDYLTYASNFEIEEKNDTEQAVIISTIHGVKGMQYPVVIIPDVNDRKIPATYQKDKFAIPKKLLKGIQSTYDDKELHTQEERRLFYVAITRAKEKLVITYANRHGENKTGSKPSRFLQEINYQQNPHIAFQQITSPEILIELTNTENQTKTKLLQQLIVNLTTGQFNDAIETVLLFAKITNKNLNIQTDIIKKIKEPNYTQLEQITTKKPLTVPSDHVFSVSQFVSYQKCPRQYHYRYVMKIPEKPRYYFEFGTTIHNIAEKLTRLQKEKQPVNEIIAEELLAKFWSSKSYQSELDEKRDYAEAKNILKNFLEEQNKSKTEILDIERWFEIAVGNVRIRGRIDRIDRDKTGYTVIDYKTSKTASSLNELKKDMQLLVYALAVKEIYGSTSQLKVGDWFLRPNKQVFFTPEIQAIENIQTEIHVMSKKINSAVFDPKKDAWNCRECDYACLCD
;
A
#
# COMPACT_ATOMS: atom_id res chain seq x y z
N MET A 1 -21.43 -34.66 18.84
CA MET A 1 -22.36 -33.52 18.60
C MET A 1 -21.65 -32.26 19.03
N VAL A 2 -20.98 -31.63 18.10
CA VAL A 2 -20.28 -30.35 18.30
C VAL A 2 -21.34 -29.26 18.27
N LYS A 3 -21.57 -28.57 19.39
CA LYS A 3 -22.46 -27.40 19.44
C LYS A 3 -21.78 -26.27 18.70
N SER A 4 -22.41 -25.84 17.60
CA SER A 4 -22.05 -24.78 16.72
C SER A 4 -21.83 -23.41 17.43
N ALA A 5 -20.81 -22.66 17.04
CA ALA A 5 -20.52 -21.32 17.54
C ALA A 5 -21.63 -20.30 17.17
N PRO A 6 -21.90 -19.30 18.00
CA PRO A 6 -23.08 -18.41 17.89
C PRO A 6 -23.11 -17.41 16.72
N GLY A 7 -22.01 -17.17 16.04
CA GLY A 7 -22.01 -16.37 14.78
C GLY A 7 -22.79 -17.07 13.64
N TYR A 8 -22.98 -18.37 13.78
CA TYR A 8 -23.80 -19.22 12.93
C TYR A 8 -25.31 -18.98 13.10
N LEU A 9 -25.72 -18.51 14.27
CA LEU A 9 -27.13 -18.28 14.59
C LEU A 9 -27.71 -17.02 13.92
N PHE A 10 -26.93 -16.07 13.49
CA PHE A 10 -27.46 -14.87 12.86
C PHE A 10 -27.76 -15.08 11.36
N CYS A 11 -26.91 -15.78 10.63
CA CYS A 11 -27.28 -16.25 9.29
C CYS A 11 -28.32 -17.39 9.34
N MET A 12 -28.45 -18.15 10.45
CA MET A 12 -29.47 -19.18 10.65
C MET A 12 -30.74 -18.70 11.36
N SER A 13 -30.77 -17.50 11.91
CA SER A 13 -32.04 -16.89 12.35
C SER A 13 -32.89 -16.41 11.16
N GLN A 14 -32.31 -16.30 9.98
CA GLN A 14 -33.07 -16.32 8.74
C GLN A 14 -33.68 -17.70 8.58
N SER A 15 -34.96 -17.77 8.38
CA SER A 15 -35.68 -19.02 8.14
C SER A 15 -34.98 -19.78 7.01
N SER A 16 -35.03 -21.12 7.02
CA SER A 16 -34.49 -21.96 5.94
C SER A 16 -34.98 -21.53 4.54
N SER A 17 -36.10 -20.85 4.47
CA SER A 17 -36.65 -20.23 3.26
C SER A 17 -35.92 -18.97 2.82
N GLU A 18 -35.37 -18.15 3.74
CA GLU A 18 -34.60 -16.96 3.40
C GLU A 18 -33.18 -17.29 2.93
N LEU A 19 -32.51 -18.26 3.51
CA LEU A 19 -31.23 -18.78 3.03
C LEU A 19 -31.36 -19.46 1.65
N GLN A 20 -32.45 -20.19 1.40
CA GLN A 20 -32.74 -20.73 0.08
C GLN A 20 -33.03 -19.62 -0.95
N ASN A 21 -33.71 -18.55 -0.56
CA ASN A 21 -33.93 -17.40 -1.41
C ASN A 21 -32.63 -16.65 -1.72
N SER A 22 -31.71 -16.52 -0.75
CA SER A 22 -30.39 -15.94 -0.97
C SER A 22 -29.55 -16.77 -1.94
N ALA A 23 -29.58 -18.09 -1.84
CA ALA A 23 -28.92 -19.00 -2.80
C ALA A 23 -29.49 -18.84 -4.21
N LEU A 24 -30.81 -18.75 -4.36
CA LEU A 24 -31.47 -18.50 -5.65
C LEU A 24 -31.08 -17.14 -6.25
N GLU A 25 -30.99 -16.10 -5.43
CA GLU A 25 -30.56 -14.76 -5.86
C GLU A 25 -29.09 -14.75 -6.31
N ILE A 26 -28.18 -15.50 -5.64
CA ILE A 26 -26.79 -15.66 -6.08
C ILE A 26 -26.76 -16.26 -7.50
N PHE A 27 -27.50 -17.35 -7.75
CA PHE A 27 -27.49 -18.01 -9.05
C PHE A 27 -28.12 -17.17 -10.18
N SER A 28 -29.05 -16.27 -9.86
CA SER A 28 -29.66 -15.40 -10.87
C SER A 28 -28.67 -14.45 -11.56
N ARG A 29 -27.52 -14.19 -10.93
CA ARG A 29 -26.45 -13.32 -11.44
C ARG A 29 -25.37 -14.09 -12.22
N LEU A 30 -25.44 -15.43 -12.26
CA LEU A 30 -24.40 -16.29 -12.83
C LEU A 30 -24.88 -16.91 -14.15
N ASN A 31 -23.93 -17.07 -15.07
CA ASN A 31 -24.18 -17.92 -16.23
C ASN A 31 -24.08 -19.41 -15.88
N SER A 32 -24.36 -20.31 -16.83
CA SER A 32 -24.33 -21.77 -16.61
C SER A 32 -22.96 -22.26 -16.13
N GLN A 33 -21.87 -21.81 -16.78
CA GLN A 33 -20.49 -22.20 -16.44
C GLN A 33 -20.10 -21.77 -15.04
N GLN A 34 -20.42 -20.51 -14.69
CA GLN A 34 -20.18 -19.98 -13.33
C GLN A 34 -21.03 -20.72 -12.29
N SER A 35 -22.31 -20.97 -12.59
CA SER A 35 -23.21 -21.69 -11.69
C SER A 35 -22.75 -23.12 -11.41
N GLU A 36 -22.27 -23.82 -12.44
CA GLU A 36 -21.69 -25.16 -12.27
C GLU A 36 -20.42 -25.15 -11.39
N ALA A 37 -19.53 -24.15 -11.60
CA ALA A 37 -18.33 -24.00 -10.80
C ALA A 37 -18.64 -23.67 -9.33
N VAL A 38 -19.67 -22.85 -9.07
CA VAL A 38 -20.10 -22.52 -7.72
C VAL A 38 -20.71 -23.72 -6.99
N LYS A 39 -21.47 -24.57 -7.69
CA LYS A 39 -22.11 -25.76 -7.11
C LYS A 39 -21.15 -26.90 -6.80
N GLU A 40 -20.01 -26.99 -7.45
CA GLU A 40 -19.03 -28.06 -7.22
C GLU A 40 -18.33 -27.88 -5.86
N THR A 41 -18.74 -28.58 -4.84
CA THR A 41 -18.22 -28.44 -3.46
C THR A 41 -17.50 -29.68 -2.94
N ASP A 42 -17.69 -30.84 -3.58
CA ASP A 42 -17.27 -32.12 -3.03
C ASP A 42 -15.88 -32.58 -3.47
N ARG A 43 -15.33 -31.94 -4.52
CA ARG A 43 -14.05 -32.31 -5.12
C ARG A 43 -13.12 -31.09 -5.23
N PRO A 44 -11.81 -31.33 -5.29
CA PRO A 44 -10.87 -30.28 -5.67
C PRO A 44 -11.30 -29.67 -7.01
N LEU A 45 -11.40 -28.36 -7.09
CA LEU A 45 -11.93 -27.63 -8.26
C LEU A 45 -10.86 -26.72 -8.84
N LEU A 46 -10.58 -26.90 -10.14
CA LEU A 46 -9.76 -26.02 -10.94
C LEU A 46 -10.67 -25.21 -11.86
N ILE A 47 -10.69 -23.90 -11.69
CA ILE A 47 -11.42 -22.97 -12.56
C ILE A 47 -10.44 -22.23 -13.46
N ILE A 48 -10.46 -22.56 -14.76
CA ILE A 48 -9.71 -21.83 -15.80
C ILE A 48 -10.58 -20.72 -16.32
N ALA A 49 -10.25 -19.49 -15.95
CA ALA A 49 -11.14 -18.35 -16.14
C ALA A 49 -10.46 -17.26 -16.97
N GLY A 50 -10.89 -17.06 -18.21
CA GLY A 50 -10.30 -16.07 -19.10
C GLY A 50 -10.46 -14.61 -18.64
N ALA A 51 -9.78 -13.70 -19.33
CA ALA A 51 -9.90 -12.28 -19.03
C ALA A 51 -11.34 -11.80 -19.11
N GLY A 52 -11.81 -11.06 -18.10
CA GLY A 52 -13.17 -10.50 -18.07
C GLY A 52 -14.31 -11.52 -17.93
N SER A 53 -14.01 -12.78 -17.57
CA SER A 53 -15.01 -13.86 -17.41
C SER A 53 -15.76 -13.86 -16.07
N GLY A 54 -15.48 -12.89 -15.18
CA GLY A 54 -16.12 -12.80 -13.88
C GLY A 54 -15.49 -13.71 -12.82
N LYS A 55 -14.16 -13.95 -12.85
CA LYS A 55 -13.40 -14.71 -11.85
C LYS A 55 -13.82 -14.33 -10.41
N THR A 56 -13.61 -13.07 -10.05
CA THR A 56 -13.91 -12.55 -8.70
C THR A 56 -15.38 -12.70 -8.31
N LEU A 57 -16.30 -12.52 -9.29
CA LEU A 57 -17.73 -12.78 -9.06
C LEU A 57 -17.99 -14.24 -8.74
N THR A 58 -17.37 -15.18 -9.48
CA THR A 58 -17.52 -16.62 -9.27
C THR A 58 -16.97 -17.05 -7.90
N VAL A 59 -15.78 -16.51 -7.52
CA VAL A 59 -15.18 -16.75 -6.20
C VAL A 59 -16.07 -16.21 -5.08
N ALA A 60 -16.55 -14.97 -5.18
CA ALA A 60 -17.45 -14.37 -4.20
C ALA A 60 -18.75 -15.17 -4.06
N SER A 61 -19.34 -15.56 -5.20
CA SER A 61 -20.56 -16.38 -5.24
C SER A 61 -20.35 -17.77 -4.63
N LYS A 62 -19.17 -18.36 -4.83
CA LYS A 62 -18.85 -19.65 -4.21
C LYS A 62 -18.74 -19.55 -2.70
N ILE A 63 -18.07 -18.53 -2.17
CA ILE A 63 -17.99 -18.27 -0.73
C ILE A 63 -19.39 -18.03 -0.17
N ALA A 64 -20.17 -17.17 -0.79
CA ALA A 64 -21.54 -16.87 -0.36
C ALA A 64 -22.43 -18.12 -0.42
N TYR A 65 -22.30 -18.95 -1.46
CA TYR A 65 -23.03 -20.21 -1.58
C TYR A 65 -22.68 -21.22 -0.49
N LEU A 66 -21.39 -21.38 -0.18
CA LEU A 66 -20.93 -22.27 0.89
C LEU A 66 -21.56 -21.84 2.23
N ILE A 67 -21.55 -20.55 2.53
CA ILE A 67 -22.14 -20.00 3.76
C ILE A 67 -23.66 -20.19 3.75
N ALA A 68 -24.35 -19.89 2.66
CA ALA A 68 -25.78 -20.10 2.49
C ALA A 68 -26.17 -21.59 2.57
N SER A 69 -25.26 -22.51 2.22
CA SER A 69 -25.42 -23.97 2.34
C SER A 69 -25.12 -24.50 3.74
N GLY A 70 -24.79 -23.64 4.71
CA GLY A 70 -24.59 -24.00 6.09
C GLY A 70 -23.12 -24.21 6.51
N VAL A 71 -22.14 -23.85 5.67
CA VAL A 71 -20.73 -23.89 6.06
C VAL A 71 -20.42 -22.64 6.90
N PRO A 72 -19.91 -22.80 8.14
CA PRO A 72 -19.50 -21.66 8.96
C PRO A 72 -18.43 -20.82 8.27
N PRO A 73 -18.53 -19.47 8.29
CA PRO A 73 -17.55 -18.60 7.66
C PRO A 73 -16.12 -18.83 8.14
N GLU A 74 -15.94 -19.18 9.41
CA GLU A 74 -14.63 -19.50 10.02
C GLU A 74 -13.97 -20.74 9.43
N HIS A 75 -14.72 -21.63 8.77
CA HIS A 75 -14.21 -22.82 8.09
C HIS A 75 -13.79 -22.59 6.63
N ILE A 76 -13.94 -21.37 6.14
CA ILE A 76 -13.58 -20.98 4.77
C ILE A 76 -12.33 -20.08 4.81
N LEU A 77 -11.27 -20.50 4.13
CA LEU A 77 -10.07 -19.68 3.90
C LEU A 77 -10.03 -19.27 2.43
N ALA A 78 -10.03 -17.96 2.15
CA ALA A 78 -9.84 -17.45 0.80
C ALA A 78 -8.57 -16.60 0.73
N LEU A 79 -7.67 -16.98 -0.17
CA LEU A 79 -6.36 -16.33 -0.36
C LEU A 79 -6.30 -15.62 -1.71
N THR A 80 -5.84 -14.38 -1.70
CA THR A 80 -5.70 -13.53 -2.89
C THR A 80 -4.27 -13.01 -3.03
N PHE A 81 -3.94 -12.49 -4.23
CA PHE A 81 -2.58 -11.99 -4.50
C PHE A 81 -2.29 -10.65 -3.82
N ASN A 82 -3.25 -9.74 -3.72
CA ASN A 82 -3.04 -8.41 -3.14
C ASN A 82 -4.19 -7.98 -2.22
N GLN A 83 -3.91 -6.99 -1.38
CA GLN A 83 -4.83 -6.51 -0.34
C GLN A 83 -6.12 -5.92 -0.92
N LYS A 84 -6.01 -5.16 -2.01
CA LYS A 84 -7.18 -4.56 -2.67
C LYS A 84 -8.15 -5.63 -3.17
N ALA A 85 -7.64 -6.73 -3.76
CA ALA A 85 -8.47 -7.85 -4.19
C ALA A 85 -9.13 -8.55 -3.00
N ALA A 86 -8.43 -8.69 -1.87
CA ALA A 86 -9.00 -9.27 -0.66
C ALA A 86 -10.14 -8.42 -0.10
N GLU A 87 -9.97 -7.10 -0.05
CA GLU A 87 -10.99 -6.16 0.41
C GLU A 87 -12.20 -6.13 -0.53
N GLU A 88 -11.96 -6.07 -1.85
CA GLU A 88 -13.04 -6.14 -2.85
C GLU A 88 -13.84 -7.45 -2.75
N LEU A 89 -13.14 -8.57 -2.56
CA LEU A 89 -13.79 -9.87 -2.39
C LEU A 89 -14.63 -9.91 -1.11
N LYS A 90 -14.13 -9.38 0.01
CA LYS A 90 -14.89 -9.25 1.27
C LYS A 90 -16.17 -8.46 1.09
N VAL A 91 -16.07 -7.27 0.48
CA VAL A 91 -17.23 -6.40 0.22
C VAL A 91 -18.27 -7.12 -0.60
N ARG A 92 -17.88 -7.77 -1.71
CA ARG A 92 -18.79 -8.50 -2.60
C ARG A 92 -19.50 -9.65 -1.91
N VAL A 93 -18.78 -10.44 -1.09
CA VAL A 93 -19.39 -11.55 -0.33
C VAL A 93 -20.39 -11.01 0.68
N THR A 94 -20.06 -9.96 1.41
CA THR A 94 -20.95 -9.32 2.39
C THR A 94 -22.21 -8.76 1.73
N GLU A 95 -22.10 -8.12 0.57
CA GLU A 95 -23.24 -7.62 -0.22
C GLU A 95 -24.16 -8.76 -0.71
N MET A 96 -23.59 -9.90 -1.11
CA MET A 96 -24.35 -11.06 -1.54
C MET A 96 -25.11 -11.73 -0.40
N LEU A 97 -24.47 -11.81 0.77
CA LEU A 97 -25.08 -12.41 1.96
C LEU A 97 -26.08 -11.47 2.67
N LYS A 98 -26.02 -10.17 2.38
CA LYS A 98 -26.79 -9.11 3.05
C LYS A 98 -26.65 -9.13 4.59
N CYS A 99 -25.59 -9.77 5.07
CA CYS A 99 -25.26 -9.83 6.50
C CYS A 99 -23.74 -9.73 6.69
N PRO A 100 -23.27 -9.09 7.75
CA PRO A 100 -21.85 -9.09 8.10
C PRO A 100 -21.42 -10.51 8.50
N ALA A 101 -20.36 -11.00 7.89
CA ALA A 101 -19.74 -12.28 8.23
C ALA A 101 -18.26 -12.09 8.52
N ASP A 102 -17.74 -12.78 9.53
CA ASP A 102 -16.30 -12.80 9.80
C ASP A 102 -15.61 -13.72 8.81
N LEU A 103 -15.11 -13.11 7.74
CA LEU A 103 -14.57 -13.83 6.58
C LEU A 103 -13.05 -13.92 6.67
N ASN A 104 -12.49 -15.14 6.63
CA ASN A 104 -11.05 -15.33 6.50
C ASN A 104 -10.60 -15.14 5.04
N ILE A 105 -10.70 -13.92 4.55
CA ILE A 105 -10.25 -13.51 3.22
C ILE A 105 -9.04 -12.60 3.40
N SER A 106 -7.89 -12.98 2.89
CA SER A 106 -6.63 -12.22 3.07
C SER A 106 -5.63 -12.50 1.95
N THR A 107 -4.51 -11.78 1.99
CA THR A 107 -3.34 -12.15 1.17
C THR A 107 -2.56 -13.30 1.84
N PHE A 108 -1.72 -14.00 1.08
CA PHE A 108 -0.82 -15.02 1.62
C PHE A 108 0.03 -14.50 2.78
N HIS A 109 0.62 -13.32 2.61
CA HIS A 109 1.49 -12.73 3.64
C HIS A 109 0.70 -12.33 4.90
N SER A 110 -0.49 -11.76 4.74
CA SER A 110 -1.36 -11.44 5.89
C SER A 110 -1.78 -12.69 6.65
N PHE A 111 -2.13 -13.76 5.94
CA PHE A 111 -2.44 -15.06 6.53
C PHE A 111 -1.23 -15.63 7.27
N CYS A 112 -0.05 -15.64 6.64
CA CYS A 112 1.17 -16.15 7.28
C CYS A 112 1.56 -15.33 8.52
N ASN A 113 1.41 -14.01 8.46
CA ASN A 113 1.63 -13.14 9.61
C ASN A 113 0.70 -13.52 10.78
N GLN A 114 -0.58 -13.75 10.51
CA GLN A 114 -1.54 -14.22 11.51
C GLN A 114 -1.11 -15.57 12.10
N VAL A 115 -0.74 -16.53 11.25
CA VAL A 115 -0.29 -17.87 11.70
C VAL A 115 0.94 -17.77 12.61
N ILE A 116 1.89 -16.89 12.27
CA ILE A 116 3.09 -16.67 13.12
C ILE A 116 2.68 -16.10 14.48
N HIS A 117 1.84 -15.07 14.50
CA HIS A 117 1.37 -14.47 15.75
C HIS A 117 0.57 -15.45 16.60
N ASP A 118 -0.32 -16.23 15.99
CA ASP A 118 -1.10 -17.25 16.69
C ASP A 118 -0.21 -18.35 17.31
N ASN A 119 0.93 -18.64 16.69
CA ASN A 119 1.85 -19.69 17.11
C ASN A 119 3.22 -19.17 17.56
N ILE A 120 3.30 -17.97 18.09
CA ILE A 120 4.58 -17.32 18.41
C ILE A 120 5.45 -18.16 19.37
N LEU A 121 4.84 -18.89 20.30
CA LEU A 121 5.52 -19.81 21.22
C LEU A 121 6.18 -21.01 20.53
N ASN A 122 5.69 -21.38 19.35
CA ASN A 122 6.26 -22.46 18.52
C ASN A 122 7.32 -21.96 17.54
N THR A 123 7.64 -20.67 17.55
CA THR A 123 8.65 -20.04 16.71
C THR A 123 9.87 -19.61 17.52
N LYS A 124 10.98 -19.32 16.83
CA LYS A 124 12.18 -18.73 17.46
C LYS A 124 12.12 -17.20 17.56
N LEU A 125 11.01 -16.58 17.15
CA LEU A 125 10.83 -15.16 17.09
C LEU A 125 10.35 -14.60 18.43
N ASN A 126 10.67 -13.32 18.68
CA ASN A 126 9.98 -12.54 19.69
C ASN A 126 8.68 -12.00 19.09
N ALA A 127 7.66 -11.82 19.92
CA ALA A 127 6.33 -11.41 19.45
C ALA A 127 6.32 -10.01 18.84
N ASN A 128 7.30 -9.18 19.18
CA ASN A 128 7.51 -7.83 18.64
C ASN A 128 8.40 -7.82 17.38
N PHE A 129 8.49 -8.94 16.64
CA PHE A 129 9.21 -8.96 15.37
C PHE A 129 8.64 -7.89 14.42
N LYS A 130 9.52 -7.36 13.57
CA LYS A 130 9.13 -6.34 12.58
C LYS A 130 9.40 -6.84 11.18
N VAL A 131 8.58 -6.38 10.24
CA VAL A 131 8.78 -6.70 8.82
C VAL A 131 9.67 -5.63 8.23
N ILE A 132 10.84 -6.03 7.71
CA ILE A 132 11.77 -5.15 7.03
C ILE A 132 11.21 -4.79 5.64
N THR A 133 11.17 -3.48 5.33
CA THR A 133 10.72 -3.01 4.01
C THR A 133 11.74 -3.31 2.93
N GLU A 134 11.31 -3.30 1.67
CA GLU A 134 12.22 -3.50 0.53
C GLU A 134 13.35 -2.48 0.49
N THR A 135 13.05 -1.23 0.81
CA THR A 135 14.05 -0.16 0.89
C THR A 135 15.09 -0.44 1.96
N ALA A 136 14.65 -0.86 3.15
CA ALA A 136 15.57 -1.18 4.24
C ALA A 136 16.46 -2.39 3.92
N GLN A 137 15.93 -3.40 3.22
CA GLN A 137 16.74 -4.52 2.71
C GLN A 137 17.85 -4.03 1.77
N LEU A 138 17.48 -3.20 0.79
CA LEU A 138 18.40 -2.64 -0.19
C LEU A 138 19.47 -1.76 0.47
N VAL A 139 19.08 -0.91 1.41
CA VAL A 139 20.01 -0.07 2.17
C VAL A 139 20.99 -0.94 2.97
N TYR A 140 20.50 -1.97 3.69
CA TYR A 140 21.36 -2.89 4.42
C TYR A 140 22.38 -3.55 3.51
N LEU A 141 21.93 -4.12 2.39
CA LEU A 141 22.80 -4.80 1.43
C LEU A 141 23.83 -3.83 0.84
N ALA A 142 23.41 -2.65 0.41
CA ALA A 142 24.31 -1.68 -0.21
C ALA A 142 25.35 -1.10 0.79
N LYS A 143 24.93 -0.78 2.01
CA LYS A 143 25.80 -0.23 3.06
C LYS A 143 26.88 -1.22 3.49
N ASN A 144 26.53 -2.50 3.58
CA ASN A 144 27.43 -3.55 4.09
C ASN A 144 28.18 -4.31 3.00
N ILE A 145 28.12 -3.91 1.74
CA ILE A 145 28.67 -4.68 0.63
C ILE A 145 30.18 -4.93 0.77
N ASN A 146 30.91 -3.96 1.31
CA ASN A 146 32.36 -4.07 1.54
C ASN A 146 32.71 -4.96 2.75
N SER A 147 31.77 -5.21 3.65
CA SER A 147 32.01 -6.02 4.86
C SER A 147 31.70 -7.51 4.66
N PHE A 148 31.09 -7.90 3.53
CA PHE A 148 30.75 -9.30 3.27
C PHE A 148 31.94 -10.17 2.87
N GLY A 149 33.16 -9.61 2.69
CA GLY A 149 34.35 -10.36 2.33
C GLY A 149 34.25 -11.05 0.96
N LEU A 150 33.78 -10.30 -0.04
CA LEU A 150 33.60 -10.80 -1.40
C LEU A 150 34.96 -10.97 -2.09
N GLU A 151 35.18 -12.09 -2.75
CA GLU A 151 36.43 -12.46 -3.41
C GLU A 151 36.30 -12.51 -4.94
N HIS A 152 35.13 -12.79 -5.46
CA HIS A 152 34.87 -13.04 -6.88
C HIS A 152 33.89 -12.05 -7.50
N LEU A 153 32.90 -11.59 -6.74
CA LEU A 153 31.91 -10.63 -7.22
C LEU A 153 32.49 -9.24 -7.37
N ALA A 154 32.77 -8.83 -8.60
CA ALA A 154 33.14 -7.46 -8.91
C ALA A 154 31.87 -6.59 -9.00
N PHE A 155 31.78 -5.53 -8.18
CA PHE A 155 30.65 -4.60 -8.24
C PHE A 155 31.03 -3.23 -8.86
N ASN A 156 32.28 -3.06 -9.35
CA ASN A 156 32.75 -1.89 -10.13
C ASN A 156 32.24 -0.54 -9.57
N HIS A 157 32.35 -0.32 -8.27
CA HIS A 157 31.84 0.85 -7.56
C HIS A 157 30.31 1.13 -7.72
N LYS A 158 29.52 0.09 -8.00
CA LYS A 158 28.04 0.16 -8.10
C LYS A 158 27.38 -0.70 -7.02
N PRO A 159 27.50 -0.33 -5.73
CA PRO A 159 26.96 -1.13 -4.62
C PRO A 159 25.42 -1.27 -4.71
N TYR A 160 24.75 -0.24 -5.22
CA TYR A 160 23.27 -0.24 -5.35
C TYR A 160 22.79 -1.30 -6.34
N THR A 161 23.44 -1.42 -7.50
CA THR A 161 23.09 -2.42 -8.52
C THR A 161 23.29 -3.84 -7.99
N LEU A 162 24.41 -4.09 -7.29
CA LEU A 162 24.63 -5.41 -6.68
C LEU A 162 23.62 -5.69 -5.56
N ALA A 163 23.26 -4.70 -4.75
CA ALA A 163 22.24 -4.86 -3.71
C ALA A 163 20.86 -5.24 -4.30
N GLU A 164 20.45 -4.63 -5.41
CA GLU A 164 19.23 -4.99 -6.13
C GLU A 164 19.26 -6.43 -6.64
N GLU A 165 20.37 -6.83 -7.27
CA GLU A 165 20.54 -8.20 -7.77
C GLU A 165 20.56 -9.23 -6.62
N MET A 166 21.20 -8.91 -5.49
CA MET A 166 21.22 -9.79 -4.32
C MET A 166 19.85 -9.90 -3.68
N LYS A 167 19.14 -8.78 -3.50
CA LYS A 167 17.75 -8.81 -3.00
C LYS A 167 16.88 -9.69 -3.88
N LYS A 168 16.98 -9.54 -5.22
CA LYS A 168 16.24 -10.32 -6.19
C LYS A 168 16.57 -11.81 -6.07
N PHE A 169 17.85 -12.17 -5.98
CA PHE A 169 18.31 -13.55 -5.82
C PHE A 169 17.80 -14.17 -4.51
N ILE A 170 17.96 -13.48 -3.37
CA ILE A 170 17.51 -13.96 -2.05
C ILE A 170 15.99 -14.15 -2.03
N SER A 171 15.24 -13.17 -2.56
CA SER A 171 13.78 -13.29 -2.67
C SER A 171 13.38 -14.51 -3.48
N ARG A 172 14.05 -14.74 -4.63
CA ARG A 172 13.79 -15.90 -5.48
C ARG A 172 14.13 -17.22 -4.77
N CYS A 173 15.22 -17.27 -4.00
CA CYS A 173 15.55 -18.44 -3.19
C CYS A 173 14.42 -18.78 -2.21
N LYS A 174 13.85 -17.78 -1.55
CA LYS A 174 12.73 -17.99 -0.61
C LYS A 174 11.45 -18.44 -1.30
N ASP A 175 11.13 -17.87 -2.47
CA ASP A 175 9.99 -18.28 -3.28
C ASP A 175 10.07 -19.74 -3.72
N GLU A 176 11.29 -20.25 -3.99
CA GLU A 176 11.58 -21.64 -4.34
C GLU A 176 11.89 -22.52 -3.12
N PHE A 177 11.86 -21.94 -1.92
CA PHE A 177 12.24 -22.62 -0.69
C PHE A 177 13.65 -23.19 -0.74
N VAL A 178 14.62 -22.41 -1.25
CA VAL A 178 16.04 -22.71 -1.29
C VAL A 178 16.74 -21.96 -0.16
N THR A 179 17.29 -22.70 0.78
CA THR A 179 17.97 -22.15 1.97
C THR A 179 19.45 -21.89 1.72
N PRO A 180 20.16 -21.08 2.55
CA PRO A 180 21.61 -20.97 2.50
C PRO A 180 22.30 -22.34 2.64
N GLN A 181 21.73 -23.28 3.40
CA GLN A 181 22.25 -24.64 3.57
C GLN A 181 22.16 -25.44 2.27
N ASP A 182 21.05 -25.30 1.51
CA ASP A 182 20.90 -25.98 0.22
C ASP A 182 21.96 -25.47 -0.78
N LEU A 183 22.23 -24.16 -0.78
CA LEU A 183 23.28 -23.56 -1.61
C LEU A 183 24.69 -24.04 -1.19
N GLN A 184 24.93 -24.13 0.11
CA GLN A 184 26.21 -24.62 0.63
C GLN A 184 26.44 -26.07 0.21
N LEU A 185 25.48 -26.97 0.40
CA LEU A 185 25.56 -28.37 -0.01
C LEU A 185 25.81 -28.48 -1.53
N TYR A 186 25.09 -27.69 -2.32
CA TYR A 186 25.32 -27.65 -3.77
C TYR A 186 26.77 -27.25 -4.13
N LEU A 187 27.32 -26.23 -3.47
CA LEU A 187 28.73 -25.82 -3.67
C LEU A 187 29.72 -26.91 -3.28
N GLU A 188 29.51 -27.59 -2.14
CA GLU A 188 30.38 -28.68 -1.67
C GLU A 188 30.38 -29.87 -2.65
N GLU A 189 29.24 -30.21 -3.23
CA GLU A 189 29.13 -31.28 -4.24
C GLU A 189 29.84 -30.91 -5.54
N HIS A 190 29.76 -29.66 -6.00
CA HIS A 190 30.22 -29.23 -7.31
C HIS A 190 31.68 -28.75 -7.32
N GLN A 191 32.25 -28.40 -6.16
CA GLN A 191 33.71 -28.06 -6.06
C GLN A 191 34.63 -29.20 -6.44
N LYS A 192 34.16 -30.45 -6.40
CA LYS A 192 34.96 -31.66 -6.69
C LYS A 192 34.93 -32.07 -8.17
N LEU A 193 34.14 -31.36 -8.99
CA LEU A 193 33.96 -31.69 -10.41
C LEU A 193 34.94 -30.88 -11.25
N SER A 194 35.45 -31.48 -12.33
CA SER A 194 36.18 -30.73 -13.36
C SER A 194 35.18 -29.94 -14.22
N LEU A 195 35.18 -28.63 -14.09
CA LEU A 195 34.25 -27.71 -14.74
C LEU A 195 34.97 -26.85 -15.77
N ASP A 196 34.24 -26.35 -16.75
CA ASP A 196 34.72 -25.32 -17.65
C ASP A 196 34.88 -23.95 -16.95
N GLU A 197 35.41 -22.97 -17.65
CA GLU A 197 35.70 -21.64 -17.08
C GLU A 197 34.40 -20.93 -16.66
N GLU A 198 33.30 -21.00 -17.46
CA GLU A 198 32.00 -20.33 -17.18
C GLU A 198 31.35 -20.94 -15.94
N ALA A 199 31.29 -22.26 -15.83
CA ALA A 199 30.75 -22.94 -14.66
C ALA A 199 31.58 -22.71 -13.40
N THR A 200 32.90 -22.55 -13.54
CA THR A 200 33.81 -22.22 -12.42
C THR A 200 33.57 -20.80 -11.92
N GLU A 201 33.38 -19.83 -12.83
CA GLU A 201 33.04 -18.46 -12.49
C GLU A 201 31.65 -18.39 -11.80
N ASP A 202 30.63 -19.09 -12.33
CA ASP A 202 29.31 -19.17 -11.72
C ASP A 202 29.37 -19.74 -10.29
N LEU A 203 30.16 -20.79 -10.03
CA LEU A 203 30.33 -21.33 -8.68
C LEU A 203 31.06 -20.36 -7.74
N ASN A 204 32.06 -19.65 -8.22
CA ASN A 204 32.79 -18.66 -7.43
C ASN A 204 31.88 -17.48 -7.08
N ASN A 205 31.08 -16.99 -8.02
CA ASN A 205 30.07 -15.98 -7.76
C ASN A 205 29.05 -16.47 -6.73
N LEU A 206 28.63 -17.73 -6.82
CA LEU A 206 27.67 -18.33 -5.90
C LEU A 206 28.23 -18.44 -4.46
N LYS A 207 29.56 -18.63 -4.28
CA LYS A 207 30.18 -18.58 -2.94
C LYS A 207 30.03 -17.22 -2.27
N ASP A 208 30.26 -16.14 -3.02
CA ASP A 208 30.12 -14.79 -2.50
C ASP A 208 28.65 -14.44 -2.24
N ILE A 209 27.73 -14.88 -3.13
CA ILE A 209 26.30 -14.76 -2.93
C ILE A 209 25.84 -15.47 -1.64
N LEU A 210 26.36 -16.66 -1.37
CA LEU A 210 26.09 -17.39 -0.15
C LEU A 210 26.54 -16.62 1.10
N LYS A 211 27.74 -15.99 1.07
CA LYS A 211 28.21 -15.12 2.17
C LYS A 211 27.24 -13.97 2.43
N ILE A 212 26.77 -13.29 1.38
CA ILE A 212 25.79 -12.20 1.48
C ILE A 212 24.48 -12.71 2.06
N TYR A 213 23.97 -13.83 1.56
CA TYR A 213 22.70 -14.39 2.02
C TYR A 213 22.77 -14.80 3.50
N GLN A 214 23.84 -15.49 3.90
CA GLN A 214 24.07 -15.87 5.32
C GLN A 214 24.18 -14.65 6.23
N ALA A 215 24.90 -13.61 5.83
CA ALA A 215 25.04 -12.37 6.59
C ALA A 215 23.69 -11.65 6.73
N TYR A 216 22.89 -11.61 5.67
CA TYR A 216 21.56 -11.01 5.68
C TYR A 216 20.59 -11.77 6.61
N GLU A 217 20.58 -13.10 6.57
CA GLU A 217 19.77 -13.91 7.48
C GLU A 217 20.19 -13.73 8.95
N ALA A 218 21.51 -13.69 9.21
CA ALA A 218 22.06 -13.44 10.54
C ALA A 218 21.63 -12.05 11.06
N TYR A 219 21.75 -11.01 10.23
CA TYR A 219 21.32 -9.66 10.56
C TYR A 219 19.81 -9.60 10.95
N LYS A 220 18.94 -10.24 10.17
CA LYS A 220 17.52 -10.25 10.48
C LYS A 220 17.23 -10.96 11.80
N LEU A 221 17.87 -12.11 12.02
CA LEU A 221 17.70 -12.87 13.26
C LEU A 221 18.14 -12.06 14.49
N GLN A 222 19.31 -11.41 14.44
CA GLN A 222 19.83 -10.58 15.52
C GLN A 222 18.95 -9.41 15.86
N ASN A 223 18.27 -8.84 14.87
CA ASN A 223 17.43 -7.66 15.03
C ASN A 223 15.93 -7.98 15.11
N ASN A 224 15.56 -9.27 15.21
CA ASN A 224 14.17 -9.74 15.24
C ASN A 224 13.34 -9.20 14.06
N LEU A 225 13.93 -9.26 12.85
CA LEU A 225 13.35 -8.80 11.60
C LEU A 225 12.95 -9.98 10.72
N LEU A 226 11.86 -9.82 9.98
CA LEU A 226 11.44 -10.73 8.91
C LEU A 226 11.25 -9.96 7.62
N ASP A 227 11.62 -10.56 6.49
CA ASP A 227 11.10 -10.11 5.20
C ASP A 227 9.85 -10.94 4.80
N PHE A 228 9.21 -10.56 3.71
CA PHE A 228 7.99 -11.23 3.25
C PHE A 228 8.22 -12.71 2.92
N GLY A 229 9.37 -13.06 2.36
CA GLY A 229 9.71 -14.46 2.09
C GLY A 229 9.89 -15.30 3.36
N ASP A 230 10.42 -14.71 4.44
CA ASP A 230 10.56 -15.40 5.72
C ASP A 230 9.22 -15.83 6.30
N MET A 231 8.19 -14.99 6.18
CA MET A 231 6.86 -15.34 6.68
C MET A 231 6.35 -16.63 6.07
N LEU A 232 6.51 -16.80 4.76
CA LEU A 232 6.11 -18.00 4.04
C LEU A 232 6.96 -19.21 4.49
N CYS A 233 8.29 -19.04 4.56
CA CYS A 233 9.21 -20.10 4.97
C CYS A 233 8.95 -20.58 6.40
N ILE A 234 8.73 -19.67 7.33
CA ILE A 234 8.44 -19.98 8.73
C ILE A 234 7.13 -20.76 8.87
N VAL A 235 6.06 -20.28 8.20
CA VAL A 235 4.75 -20.95 8.26
C VAL A 235 4.81 -22.33 7.61
N HIS A 236 5.44 -22.46 6.44
CA HIS A 236 5.65 -23.76 5.83
C HIS A 236 6.37 -24.74 6.77
N ASN A 237 7.49 -24.30 7.38
CA ASN A 237 8.26 -25.10 8.32
C ASN A 237 7.46 -25.44 9.59
N LEU A 238 6.70 -24.50 10.13
CA LEU A 238 5.86 -24.69 11.30
C LEU A 238 4.80 -25.76 11.02
N LEU A 239 4.06 -25.65 9.93
CA LEU A 239 3.03 -26.61 9.55
C LEU A 239 3.62 -28.01 9.28
N LYS A 240 4.82 -28.08 8.68
CA LYS A 240 5.49 -29.35 8.38
C LYS A 240 6.08 -30.03 9.62
N SER A 241 6.65 -29.26 10.56
CA SER A 241 7.37 -29.78 11.72
C SER A 241 6.48 -29.98 12.97
N LYS A 242 5.31 -29.36 13.03
CA LYS A 242 4.38 -29.39 14.17
C LYS A 242 3.02 -29.97 13.75
N PRO A 243 2.83 -31.32 13.79
CA PRO A 243 1.59 -31.96 13.35
C PRO A 243 0.33 -31.44 14.06
N ILE A 244 0.43 -31.07 15.34
CA ILE A 244 -0.70 -30.54 16.13
C ILE A 244 -1.14 -29.17 15.55
N VAL A 245 -0.19 -28.30 15.20
CA VAL A 245 -0.49 -27.02 14.59
C VAL A 245 -1.12 -27.23 13.21
N LEU A 246 -0.56 -28.10 12.37
CA LEU A 246 -1.14 -28.43 11.08
C LEU A 246 -2.57 -28.95 11.21
N GLN A 247 -2.80 -29.88 12.13
CA GLN A 247 -4.11 -30.43 12.36
C GLN A 247 -5.13 -29.36 12.77
N SER A 248 -4.77 -28.44 13.66
CA SER A 248 -5.67 -27.36 14.08
C SER A 248 -6.10 -26.47 12.90
N TYR A 249 -5.18 -26.12 11.98
CA TYR A 249 -5.52 -25.34 10.78
C TYR A 249 -6.32 -26.17 9.76
N GLN A 250 -6.07 -27.46 9.63
CA GLN A 250 -6.86 -28.36 8.80
C GLN A 250 -8.30 -28.54 9.33
N GLU A 251 -8.49 -28.57 10.64
CA GLU A 251 -9.82 -28.66 11.27
C GLU A 251 -10.56 -27.32 11.18
N LYS A 252 -9.83 -26.22 11.33
CA LYS A 252 -10.39 -24.87 11.18
C LYS A 252 -10.82 -24.60 9.74
N PHE A 253 -9.96 -24.85 8.75
CA PHE A 253 -10.20 -24.49 7.35
C PHE A 253 -10.56 -25.73 6.53
N GLN A 254 -11.86 -26.01 6.46
CA GLN A 254 -12.38 -27.13 5.69
C GLN A 254 -12.48 -26.84 4.20
N PHE A 255 -12.66 -25.58 3.82
CA PHE A 255 -12.70 -25.10 2.44
C PHE A 255 -11.60 -24.09 2.21
N VAL A 256 -10.78 -24.33 1.20
CA VAL A 256 -9.68 -23.43 0.81
C VAL A 256 -9.92 -22.94 -0.60
N ILE A 257 -9.87 -21.62 -0.79
CA ILE A 257 -10.10 -20.96 -2.09
C ILE A 257 -8.88 -20.09 -2.40
N VAL A 258 -8.31 -20.23 -3.59
CA VAL A 258 -7.16 -19.43 -4.04
C VAL A 258 -7.53 -18.70 -5.33
N ASP A 259 -7.56 -17.38 -5.28
CA ASP A 259 -7.75 -16.54 -6.47
C ASP A 259 -6.41 -16.14 -7.10
N GLU A 260 -6.40 -15.86 -8.41
CA GLU A 260 -5.20 -15.57 -9.20
C GLU A 260 -4.10 -16.64 -9.04
N PHE A 261 -4.51 -17.89 -9.05
CA PHE A 261 -3.65 -19.05 -8.77
C PHE A 261 -2.41 -19.13 -9.66
N GLN A 262 -2.46 -18.62 -10.91
CA GLN A 262 -1.33 -18.55 -11.81
C GLN A 262 -0.17 -17.68 -11.34
N ASP A 263 -0.40 -16.82 -10.34
CA ASP A 263 0.61 -15.91 -9.79
C ASP A 263 1.24 -16.42 -8.49
N THR A 264 0.83 -17.59 -8.00
CA THR A 264 1.39 -18.18 -6.78
C THR A 264 2.81 -18.71 -7.03
N ASN A 265 3.67 -18.60 -6.02
CA ASN A 265 5.01 -19.22 -6.03
C ASN A 265 4.98 -20.62 -5.40
N TYR A 266 6.11 -21.33 -5.48
CA TYR A 266 6.20 -22.72 -5.01
C TYR A 266 5.83 -22.85 -3.52
N ILE A 267 6.39 -22.03 -2.64
CA ILE A 267 6.14 -22.16 -1.19
C ILE A 267 4.69 -21.82 -0.81
N GLN A 268 4.05 -20.86 -1.48
CA GLN A 268 2.63 -20.55 -1.30
C GLN A 268 1.77 -21.77 -1.64
N LEU A 269 2.07 -22.42 -2.78
CA LEU A 269 1.39 -23.64 -3.18
C LEU A 269 1.56 -24.75 -2.14
N GLN A 270 2.77 -24.93 -1.58
CA GLN A 270 3.01 -25.94 -0.55
C GLN A 270 2.21 -25.68 0.74
N ILE A 271 2.09 -24.43 1.17
CA ILE A 271 1.27 -24.05 2.34
C ILE A 271 -0.20 -24.42 2.10
N VAL A 272 -0.74 -24.03 0.96
CA VAL A 272 -2.12 -24.34 0.59
C VAL A 272 -2.35 -25.86 0.54
N ASN A 273 -1.44 -26.60 -0.09
CA ASN A 273 -1.52 -28.07 -0.18
C ASN A 273 -1.53 -28.74 1.21
N LEU A 274 -0.68 -28.26 2.14
CA LEU A 274 -0.64 -28.80 3.51
C LEU A 274 -1.99 -28.62 4.22
N ILE A 275 -2.59 -27.42 4.10
CA ILE A 275 -3.88 -27.14 4.77
C ILE A 275 -5.03 -27.90 4.11
N ALA A 276 -5.12 -27.88 2.79
CA ALA A 276 -6.25 -28.45 2.04
C ALA A 276 -6.24 -29.98 1.98
N LYS A 277 -5.08 -30.63 2.21
CA LYS A 277 -4.88 -32.07 1.99
C LYS A 277 -5.84 -32.96 2.79
N LYS A 278 -6.26 -32.55 3.98
CA LYS A 278 -7.11 -33.37 4.88
C LYS A 278 -8.52 -33.52 4.32
N HIS A 279 -9.14 -32.46 3.85
CA HIS A 279 -10.53 -32.44 3.40
C HIS A 279 -10.66 -32.56 1.88
N GLY A 280 -9.66 -32.08 1.12
CA GLY A 280 -9.69 -32.06 -0.33
C GLY A 280 -10.62 -30.98 -0.92
N HIS A 281 -11.30 -30.15 -0.10
CA HIS A 281 -12.19 -29.10 -0.56
C HIS A 281 -11.38 -27.83 -0.90
N ILE A 282 -10.65 -27.90 -2.01
CA ILE A 282 -9.86 -26.78 -2.52
C ILE A 282 -10.42 -26.30 -3.87
N THR A 283 -10.57 -25.00 -4.00
CA THR A 283 -10.93 -24.35 -5.26
C THR A 283 -9.80 -23.40 -5.65
N VAL A 284 -9.20 -23.61 -6.80
CA VAL A 284 -8.21 -22.69 -7.37
C VAL A 284 -8.75 -22.04 -8.63
N VAL A 285 -8.61 -20.75 -8.74
CA VAL A 285 -9.11 -19.96 -9.88
C VAL A 285 -7.94 -19.21 -10.51
N GLY A 286 -7.76 -19.39 -11.82
CA GLY A 286 -6.63 -18.78 -12.49
C GLY A 286 -6.82 -18.62 -14.00
N ASP A 287 -5.89 -17.88 -14.59
CA ASP A 287 -5.78 -17.64 -16.01
C ASP A 287 -4.29 -17.69 -16.41
N ASP A 288 -3.86 -18.81 -16.96
CA ASP A 288 -2.48 -19.00 -17.44
C ASP A 288 -2.07 -17.99 -18.53
N ASP A 289 -3.04 -17.50 -19.33
CA ASP A 289 -2.81 -16.42 -20.30
C ASP A 289 -2.54 -15.05 -19.63
N GLN A 290 -2.79 -14.91 -18.33
CA GLN A 290 -2.49 -13.72 -17.53
C GLN A 290 -1.35 -13.91 -16.53
N SER A 291 -0.58 -14.99 -16.61
CA SER A 291 0.61 -15.22 -15.79
C SER A 291 1.77 -14.35 -16.27
N ILE A 292 2.03 -13.23 -15.54
CA ILE A 292 3.02 -12.20 -15.88
C ILE A 292 3.98 -11.88 -14.71
N TYR A 293 4.05 -12.73 -13.68
CA TYR A 293 4.89 -12.54 -12.50
C TYR A 293 5.95 -13.65 -12.32
N ARG A 294 6.43 -14.26 -13.42
CA ARG A 294 7.52 -15.22 -13.37
C ARG A 294 8.77 -14.64 -12.70
N PHE A 295 9.05 -13.36 -12.95
CA PHE A 295 10.16 -12.65 -12.31
C PHE A 295 10.02 -12.50 -10.78
N ARG A 296 8.81 -12.72 -10.23
CA ARG A 296 8.49 -12.80 -8.79
C ARG A 296 8.28 -14.23 -8.30
N GLY A 297 8.78 -15.24 -8.99
CA GLY A 297 8.65 -16.63 -8.56
C GLY A 297 7.36 -17.33 -8.94
N ALA A 298 6.46 -16.70 -9.70
CA ALA A 298 5.27 -17.40 -10.19
C ALA A 298 5.66 -18.54 -11.14
N HIS A 299 5.09 -19.72 -10.91
CA HIS A 299 5.35 -20.91 -11.73
C HIS A 299 4.24 -21.14 -12.74
N LEU A 300 4.58 -21.18 -14.02
CA LEU A 300 3.63 -21.58 -15.09
C LEU A 300 3.08 -23.00 -14.87
N THR A 301 3.84 -23.81 -14.17
CA THR A 301 3.53 -25.23 -13.90
C THR A 301 2.62 -25.44 -12.68
N ASN A 302 2.16 -24.37 -12.00
CA ASN A 302 1.29 -24.51 -10.82
C ASN A 302 0.01 -25.32 -11.10
N ILE A 303 -0.58 -25.12 -12.28
CA ILE A 303 -1.75 -25.91 -12.70
C ILE A 303 -1.40 -27.39 -12.83
N ALA A 304 -0.23 -27.71 -13.41
CA ALA A 304 0.23 -29.09 -13.51
C ALA A 304 0.53 -29.71 -12.14
N GLU A 305 1.12 -28.92 -11.24
CA GLU A 305 1.41 -29.36 -9.86
C GLU A 305 0.11 -29.58 -9.06
N PHE A 306 -0.90 -28.71 -9.24
CA PHE A 306 -2.22 -28.91 -8.66
C PHE A 306 -2.86 -30.20 -9.14
N LYS A 307 -2.86 -30.48 -10.46
CA LYS A 307 -3.40 -31.70 -11.06
C LYS A 307 -2.71 -32.96 -10.53
N LYS A 308 -1.41 -32.89 -10.31
CA LYS A 308 -0.61 -33.98 -9.71
C LYS A 308 -0.96 -34.21 -8.24
N THR A 309 -1.14 -33.11 -7.47
CA THR A 309 -1.42 -33.19 -6.03
C THR A 309 -2.83 -33.66 -5.72
N PHE A 310 -3.79 -33.28 -6.56
CA PHE A 310 -5.22 -33.59 -6.42
C PHE A 310 -5.76 -34.33 -7.66
N PRO A 311 -5.44 -35.63 -7.87
CA PRO A 311 -5.75 -36.34 -9.13
C PRO A 311 -7.25 -36.47 -9.42
N ASN A 312 -8.12 -36.36 -8.40
CA ASN A 312 -9.59 -36.49 -8.54
C ASN A 312 -10.27 -35.11 -8.69
N PHE A 313 -9.56 -34.11 -9.25
CA PHE A 313 -10.08 -32.75 -9.42
C PHE A 313 -11.15 -32.67 -10.51
N THR A 314 -12.02 -31.66 -10.37
CA THR A 314 -12.94 -31.23 -11.41
C THR A 314 -12.35 -29.99 -12.10
N GLU A 315 -12.42 -29.92 -13.42
CA GLU A 315 -12.01 -28.73 -14.19
C GLU A 315 -13.22 -28.04 -14.79
N LYS A 316 -13.31 -26.73 -14.64
CA LYS A 316 -14.34 -25.86 -15.23
C LYS A 316 -13.69 -24.70 -15.93
N THR A 317 -14.15 -24.39 -17.14
CA THR A 317 -13.65 -23.27 -17.94
C THR A 317 -14.69 -22.17 -18.04
N LEU A 318 -14.27 -20.91 -17.75
CA LEU A 318 -15.09 -19.71 -17.91
C LEU A 318 -14.61 -18.92 -19.13
N GLY A 319 -15.35 -19.05 -20.26
CA GLY A 319 -14.96 -18.45 -21.54
C GLY A 319 -15.73 -17.17 -21.89
N HIS A 320 -16.84 -16.85 -21.21
CA HIS A 320 -17.67 -15.70 -21.53
C HIS A 320 -17.09 -14.40 -20.99
N ASN A 321 -16.60 -13.53 -21.85
CA ASN A 321 -16.06 -12.21 -21.47
C ASN A 321 -17.18 -11.17 -21.40
N TYR A 322 -17.33 -10.55 -20.22
CA TYR A 322 -18.31 -9.48 -19.93
C TYR A 322 -17.73 -8.08 -20.00
N ARG A 323 -16.43 -7.98 -20.23
CA ARG A 323 -15.68 -6.71 -20.14
C ARG A 323 -15.60 -5.97 -21.46
N SER A 324 -15.08 -6.64 -22.47
CA SER A 324 -14.58 -6.00 -23.68
C SER A 324 -15.51 -6.21 -24.87
N THR A 325 -15.42 -5.33 -25.87
CA THR A 325 -16.14 -5.45 -27.14
C THR A 325 -15.63 -6.64 -27.96
N LYS A 326 -16.46 -7.12 -28.92
CA LYS A 326 -16.11 -8.28 -29.77
C LYS A 326 -14.78 -8.14 -30.50
N LYS A 327 -14.46 -6.94 -31.01
CA LYS A 327 -13.22 -6.72 -31.78
C LYS A 327 -11.98 -6.84 -30.88
N ILE A 328 -12.06 -6.32 -29.63
CA ILE A 328 -10.97 -6.43 -28.66
C ILE A 328 -10.76 -7.91 -28.28
N VAL A 329 -11.84 -8.64 -27.98
CA VAL A 329 -11.76 -10.07 -27.62
C VAL A 329 -11.19 -10.90 -28.77
N ALA A 330 -11.66 -10.69 -29.97
CA ALA A 330 -11.16 -11.39 -31.17
C ALA A 330 -9.66 -11.16 -31.37
N THR A 331 -9.20 -9.91 -31.31
CA THR A 331 -7.77 -9.57 -31.45
C THR A 331 -6.92 -10.15 -30.33
N ALA A 332 -7.43 -10.14 -29.09
CA ALA A 332 -6.74 -10.76 -27.95
C ALA A 332 -6.59 -12.28 -28.11
N ASN A 333 -7.64 -12.97 -28.61
CA ASN A 333 -7.56 -14.40 -28.95
C ASN A 333 -6.50 -14.68 -30.02
N THR A 334 -6.51 -13.94 -31.13
CA THR A 334 -5.51 -14.09 -32.21
C THR A 334 -4.09 -13.95 -31.70
N LEU A 335 -3.82 -13.02 -30.75
CA LEU A 335 -2.50 -12.85 -30.17
C LEU A 335 -2.10 -14.07 -29.33
N ILE A 336 -2.98 -14.50 -28.43
CA ILE A 336 -2.60 -15.49 -27.42
C ILE A 336 -2.56 -16.92 -27.97
N GLU A 337 -3.24 -17.20 -29.08
CA GLU A 337 -3.18 -18.46 -29.78
C GLU A 337 -1.76 -18.81 -30.27
N ASN A 338 -0.87 -17.84 -30.43
CA ASN A 338 0.55 -18.05 -30.73
C ASN A 338 1.39 -18.53 -29.52
N SER A 339 0.80 -18.73 -28.33
CA SER A 339 1.49 -19.27 -27.15
C SER A 339 1.39 -20.78 -27.13
N PRO A 340 2.55 -21.53 -27.16
CA PRO A 340 2.53 -23.00 -27.28
C PRO A 340 2.07 -23.72 -26.01
N GLU A 341 2.45 -23.21 -24.85
CA GLU A 341 2.06 -23.78 -23.54
C GLU A 341 0.91 -22.98 -22.93
N ARG A 342 -0.31 -23.34 -23.23
CA ARG A 342 -1.51 -22.74 -22.63
C ARG A 342 -2.61 -23.78 -22.48
N THR A 343 -3.46 -23.56 -21.47
CA THR A 343 -4.72 -24.29 -21.37
C THR A 343 -5.66 -23.79 -22.47
N ILE A 344 -6.10 -24.69 -23.34
CA ILE A 344 -6.95 -24.33 -24.48
C ILE A 344 -8.28 -23.79 -23.98
N LYS A 345 -8.50 -22.52 -24.22
CA LYS A 345 -9.77 -21.81 -23.94
C LYS A 345 -9.98 -20.75 -25.03
N GLN A 346 -11.21 -20.54 -25.42
CA GLN A 346 -11.59 -19.50 -26.36
C GLN A 346 -12.53 -18.52 -25.68
N LEU A 347 -12.09 -17.26 -25.64
CA LEU A 347 -12.95 -16.19 -25.13
C LEU A 347 -13.98 -15.81 -26.18
N PHE A 348 -15.22 -15.64 -25.75
CA PHE A 348 -16.30 -15.08 -26.56
C PHE A 348 -17.06 -14.03 -25.75
N THR A 349 -17.73 -13.12 -26.44
CA THR A 349 -18.54 -12.09 -25.78
C THR A 349 -19.81 -11.79 -26.55
N ASN A 350 -20.87 -11.48 -25.83
CA ASN A 350 -22.14 -10.98 -26.35
C ASN A 350 -22.18 -9.44 -26.42
N ASN A 351 -21.12 -8.76 -25.94
CA ASN A 351 -21.01 -7.31 -26.05
C ASN A 351 -21.05 -6.83 -27.50
N PRO A 352 -21.37 -5.55 -27.76
CA PRO A 352 -21.35 -4.98 -29.11
C PRO A 352 -20.02 -5.18 -29.82
N PRO A 353 -19.98 -5.11 -31.16
CA PRO A 353 -18.73 -5.18 -31.92
C PRO A 353 -17.70 -4.14 -31.48
N GLY A 354 -18.14 -2.97 -31.08
CA GLY A 354 -17.29 -1.85 -30.67
C GLY A 354 -16.58 -1.16 -31.83
N ASN A 355 -15.79 -0.15 -31.50
CA ASN A 355 -14.95 0.56 -32.46
C ASN A 355 -13.82 -0.35 -32.97
N GLN A 356 -13.25 -0.04 -34.16
CA GLN A 356 -12.01 -0.67 -34.57
C GLN A 356 -10.89 -0.30 -33.61
N ILE A 357 -9.98 -1.24 -33.46
CA ILE A 357 -8.73 -0.98 -32.71
C ILE A 357 -7.87 -0.08 -33.61
N GLU A 358 -7.41 1.03 -33.07
CA GLU A 358 -6.56 1.97 -33.80
C GLU A 358 -5.08 1.55 -33.64
N VAL A 359 -4.37 1.30 -34.72
CA VAL A 359 -2.91 1.10 -34.73
C VAL A 359 -2.29 2.25 -35.51
N ILE A 360 -1.49 3.04 -34.81
CA ILE A 360 -0.96 4.30 -35.32
C ILE A 360 0.57 4.23 -35.42
N GLU A 361 1.08 4.43 -36.62
CA GLU A 361 2.49 4.63 -36.87
C GLU A 361 2.86 6.11 -36.83
N THR A 362 3.89 6.44 -36.07
CA THR A 362 4.39 7.81 -35.94
C THR A 362 5.85 7.91 -36.40
N PRO A 363 6.31 9.09 -36.89
CA PRO A 363 7.69 9.27 -37.36
C PRO A 363 8.74 9.04 -36.27
N ASN A 364 8.45 9.48 -35.03
CA ASN A 364 9.35 9.36 -33.89
C ASN A 364 8.58 9.37 -32.54
N ASP A 365 9.29 9.13 -31.44
CA ASP A 365 8.75 9.10 -30.07
C ASP A 365 8.15 10.44 -29.61
N THR A 366 8.71 11.57 -30.03
CA THR A 366 8.16 12.90 -29.75
C THR A 366 6.81 13.10 -30.44
N SER A 367 6.72 12.72 -31.73
CA SER A 367 5.47 12.77 -32.49
C SER A 367 4.43 11.82 -31.89
N GLN A 368 4.84 10.66 -31.41
CA GLN A 368 3.99 9.72 -30.70
C GLN A 368 3.41 10.32 -29.40
N ALA A 369 4.26 10.92 -28.57
CA ALA A 369 3.84 11.55 -27.34
C ALA A 369 2.84 12.70 -27.59
N ASN A 370 3.09 13.53 -28.61
CA ASN A 370 2.20 14.63 -29.00
C ASN A 370 0.86 14.10 -29.53
N TYR A 371 0.87 13.03 -30.33
CA TYR A 371 -0.36 12.38 -30.79
C TYR A 371 -1.19 11.83 -29.63
N ILE A 372 -0.53 11.21 -28.64
CA ILE A 372 -1.21 10.70 -27.45
C ILE A 372 -1.86 11.85 -26.66
N VAL A 373 -1.22 13.01 -26.55
CA VAL A 373 -1.81 14.21 -25.93
C VAL A 373 -3.06 14.65 -26.70
N GLU A 374 -2.98 14.72 -28.03
CA GLU A 374 -4.09 15.17 -28.87
C GLU A 374 -5.30 14.24 -28.81
N ILE A 375 -5.07 12.91 -28.96
CA ILE A 375 -6.15 11.93 -28.82
C ILE A 375 -6.74 11.96 -27.42
N THR A 376 -5.91 12.15 -26.39
CA THR A 376 -6.39 12.24 -24.99
C THR A 376 -7.28 13.46 -24.81
N LYS A 377 -6.91 14.65 -25.33
CA LYS A 377 -7.77 15.84 -25.31
C LYS A 377 -9.13 15.60 -25.99
N ASN A 378 -9.12 14.87 -27.10
CA ASN A 378 -10.37 14.51 -27.79
C ASN A 378 -11.21 13.53 -26.98
N LEU A 379 -10.58 12.53 -26.37
CA LEU A 379 -11.25 11.54 -25.51
C LEU A 379 -11.87 12.19 -24.26
N LEU A 380 -11.22 13.18 -23.67
CA LEU A 380 -11.72 13.92 -22.51
C LEU A 380 -13.00 14.72 -22.77
N LYS A 381 -13.42 14.85 -24.04
CA LYS A 381 -14.75 15.41 -24.38
C LYS A 381 -15.89 14.43 -24.10
N THR A 382 -15.58 13.12 -24.02
CA THR A 382 -16.58 12.03 -23.91
C THR A 382 -16.37 11.19 -22.64
N TYR A 383 -15.14 10.99 -22.23
CA TYR A 383 -14.76 10.15 -21.09
C TYR A 383 -14.25 10.99 -19.94
N GLN A 384 -14.43 10.50 -18.70
CA GLN A 384 -13.79 11.12 -17.53
C GLN A 384 -12.28 10.82 -17.54
N PRO A 385 -11.44 11.67 -16.93
CA PRO A 385 -10.00 11.45 -16.95
C PRO A 385 -9.57 10.06 -16.45
N GLN A 386 -10.18 9.55 -15.39
CA GLN A 386 -9.90 8.22 -14.81
C GLN A 386 -10.35 7.04 -15.68
N ASP A 387 -11.16 7.28 -16.72
CA ASP A 387 -11.58 6.27 -17.69
C ASP A 387 -10.53 5.98 -18.76
N ILE A 388 -9.50 6.82 -18.84
CA ILE A 388 -8.43 6.75 -19.84
C ILE A 388 -7.16 6.25 -19.17
N ALA A 389 -6.61 5.13 -19.66
CA ALA A 389 -5.33 4.58 -19.20
C ALA A 389 -4.30 4.49 -20.34
N ILE A 390 -3.08 4.97 -20.08
CA ILE A 390 -1.91 4.85 -20.96
C ILE A 390 -0.98 3.81 -20.34
N LEU A 391 -0.77 2.69 -21.03
CA LEU A 391 -0.10 1.52 -20.50
C LEU A 391 1.27 1.30 -21.15
N CYS A 392 2.34 1.58 -20.42
CA CYS A 392 3.72 1.43 -20.90
C CYS A 392 4.32 0.09 -20.44
N ARG A 393 5.26 -0.46 -21.22
CA ARG A 393 6.01 -1.66 -20.83
C ARG A 393 7.05 -1.36 -19.74
N ARG A 394 7.70 -0.21 -19.83
CA ARG A 394 8.73 0.26 -18.88
C ARG A 394 8.44 1.71 -18.50
N ARG A 395 8.86 2.12 -17.31
CA ARG A 395 8.73 3.50 -16.84
C ARG A 395 9.41 4.50 -17.79
N ALA A 396 10.59 4.16 -18.28
CA ALA A 396 11.33 5.01 -19.22
C ALA A 396 10.54 5.33 -20.51
N SER A 397 9.66 4.43 -20.95
CA SER A 397 8.77 4.67 -22.11
C SER A 397 7.66 5.69 -21.80
N ALA A 398 7.35 5.93 -20.54
CA ALA A 398 6.35 6.94 -20.15
C ALA A 398 6.92 8.36 -20.17
N GLU A 399 8.22 8.57 -20.01
CA GLU A 399 8.84 9.89 -19.81
C GLU A 399 8.53 10.91 -20.93
N PRO A 400 8.64 10.56 -22.23
CA PRO A 400 8.24 11.48 -23.29
C PRO A 400 6.76 11.90 -23.19
N ILE A 401 5.89 10.97 -22.80
CA ILE A 401 4.45 11.21 -22.64
C ILE A 401 4.19 12.11 -21.43
N LEU A 402 4.83 11.84 -20.30
CA LEU A 402 4.71 12.65 -19.08
C LEU A 402 5.15 14.10 -19.35
N ASN A 403 6.25 14.28 -20.07
CA ASN A 403 6.75 15.59 -20.45
C ASN A 403 5.77 16.32 -21.39
N ALA A 404 5.17 15.61 -22.34
CA ALA A 404 4.15 16.16 -23.21
C ALA A 404 2.88 16.57 -22.44
N PHE A 405 2.42 15.72 -21.49
CA PHE A 405 1.28 16.03 -20.62
C PHE A 405 1.53 17.27 -19.76
N ARG A 406 2.71 17.36 -19.12
CA ARG A 406 3.13 18.55 -18.35
C ARG A 406 3.13 19.81 -19.22
N LYS A 407 3.69 19.75 -20.44
CA LYS A 407 3.74 20.85 -21.40
C LYS A 407 2.33 21.36 -21.80
N HIS A 408 1.37 20.43 -21.88
CA HIS A 408 -0.01 20.74 -22.25
C HIS A 408 -0.96 20.91 -21.06
N ALA A 409 -0.44 20.97 -19.83
CA ALA A 409 -1.20 21.10 -18.58
C ALA A 409 -2.34 20.08 -18.41
N LEU A 410 -2.15 18.85 -18.93
CA LEU A 410 -3.08 17.75 -18.73
C LEU A 410 -2.83 17.10 -17.37
N SER A 411 -3.90 16.90 -16.60
CA SER A 411 -3.82 16.19 -15.32
C SER A 411 -3.61 14.70 -15.53
N PHE A 412 -2.61 14.12 -14.89
CA PHE A 412 -2.33 12.69 -14.94
C PHE A 412 -1.94 12.15 -13.57
N ASN A 413 -2.21 10.88 -13.37
CA ASN A 413 -1.70 10.09 -12.25
C ASN A 413 -0.76 9.01 -12.80
N PHE A 414 0.54 9.12 -12.48
CA PHE A 414 1.51 8.11 -12.88
C PHE A 414 1.67 7.08 -11.76
N VAL A 415 1.03 5.93 -11.95
CA VAL A 415 1.10 4.82 -10.99
C VAL A 415 2.49 4.19 -11.02
N GLY A 416 3.17 4.19 -9.87
CA GLY A 416 4.56 3.76 -9.75
C GLY A 416 5.57 4.88 -10.05
N GLN A 417 5.20 6.14 -9.81
CA GLN A 417 6.11 7.27 -9.97
C GLN A 417 7.30 7.13 -9.03
N THR A 418 8.50 7.17 -9.60
CA THR A 418 9.77 7.27 -8.88
C THR A 418 10.15 8.72 -8.76
N GLY A 419 10.78 9.08 -7.66
CA GLY A 419 11.28 10.43 -7.49
C GLY A 419 10.85 11.07 -6.18
N PHE A 420 10.34 10.27 -5.24
CA PHE A 420 9.95 10.75 -3.91
C PHE A 420 11.01 11.68 -3.30
N PHE A 421 12.29 11.26 -3.30
CA PHE A 421 13.40 12.09 -2.79
C PHE A 421 13.76 13.28 -3.70
N GLN A 422 13.24 13.32 -4.94
CA GLN A 422 13.45 14.45 -5.86
C GLN A 422 12.41 15.55 -5.68
N GLU A 423 11.32 15.27 -4.98
CA GLU A 423 10.26 16.25 -4.71
C GLU A 423 10.78 17.44 -3.91
N PRO A 424 10.43 18.68 -4.30
CA PRO A 424 10.95 19.89 -3.66
C PRO A 424 10.78 19.92 -2.14
N ILE A 425 9.61 19.53 -1.63
CA ILE A 425 9.32 19.54 -0.19
C ILE A 425 10.17 18.51 0.57
N ILE A 426 10.45 17.35 -0.03
CA ILE A 426 11.31 16.32 0.59
C ILE A 426 12.76 16.80 0.62
N LYS A 427 13.22 17.45 -0.46
CA LYS A 427 14.54 18.09 -0.47
C LYS A 427 14.67 19.21 0.57
N ASP A 428 13.58 19.92 0.86
CA ASP A 428 13.58 20.96 1.91
C ASP A 428 13.78 20.33 3.29
N ILE A 429 13.07 19.24 3.59
CA ILE A 429 13.23 18.51 4.85
C ILE A 429 14.65 17.93 4.94
N THR A 430 15.12 17.27 3.89
CA THR A 430 16.48 16.71 3.84
C THR A 430 17.54 17.79 4.06
N ALA A 431 17.33 19.01 3.54
CA ALA A 431 18.23 20.13 3.76
C ALA A 431 18.33 20.52 5.25
N PHE A 432 17.19 20.55 5.99
CA PHE A 432 17.25 20.76 7.44
C PHE A 432 18.07 19.67 8.14
N LEU A 433 17.85 18.39 7.81
CA LEU A 433 18.55 17.27 8.42
C LEU A 433 20.07 17.32 8.15
N ASN A 434 20.46 17.65 6.92
CA ASN A 434 21.87 17.78 6.55
C ASN A 434 22.55 18.94 7.28
N ILE A 435 21.88 20.11 7.39
CA ILE A 435 22.42 21.26 8.15
C ILE A 435 22.60 20.88 9.62
N LEU A 436 21.66 20.13 10.21
CA LEU A 436 21.79 19.71 11.61
C LEU A 436 22.92 18.70 11.79
N ASN A 437 23.29 17.95 10.77
CA ASN A 437 24.43 17.04 10.81
C ASN A 437 25.75 17.82 10.69
N ASN A 438 25.91 18.65 9.69
CA ASN A 438 27.11 19.41 9.46
C ASN A 438 26.78 20.83 8.96
N PRO A 439 26.57 21.79 9.86
CA PRO A 439 26.16 23.15 9.49
C PRO A 439 27.17 23.90 8.61
N ILE A 440 28.47 23.60 8.77
CA ILE A 440 29.54 24.33 8.10
C ILE A 440 29.65 23.92 6.63
N GLU A 441 29.45 22.64 6.32
CA GLU A 441 29.56 22.13 4.94
C GLU A 441 28.24 22.23 4.15
N SER A 442 27.12 22.53 4.82
CA SER A 442 25.78 22.55 4.23
C SER A 442 25.41 23.88 3.55
N ASN A 443 26.31 24.43 2.73
CA ASN A 443 26.07 25.73 2.07
C ASN A 443 24.90 25.67 1.08
N VAL A 444 24.76 24.60 0.32
CA VAL A 444 23.67 24.43 -0.66
C VAL A 444 22.31 24.32 0.05
N GLU A 445 22.28 23.58 1.13
CA GLU A 445 21.11 23.35 1.96
C GLU A 445 20.64 24.65 2.62
N ILE A 446 21.57 25.48 3.12
CA ILE A 446 21.25 26.79 3.71
C ILE A 446 20.60 27.70 2.66
N VAL A 447 21.16 27.78 1.44
CA VAL A 447 20.53 28.55 0.35
C VAL A 447 19.13 28.01 0.05
N ARG A 448 18.96 26.69 0.06
CA ARG A 448 17.66 26.07 -0.17
C ARG A 448 16.63 26.51 0.88
N ILE A 449 17.00 26.48 2.15
CA ILE A 449 16.13 26.91 3.25
C ILE A 449 15.81 28.41 3.17
N LEU A 450 16.81 29.26 2.85
CA LEU A 450 16.58 30.69 2.67
C LEU A 450 15.57 31.00 1.54
N ASN A 451 15.47 30.13 0.55
CA ASN A 451 14.53 30.25 -0.56
C ASN A 451 13.12 29.72 -0.24
N ARG A 452 12.89 29.16 0.94
CA ARG A 452 11.54 28.68 1.27
C ARG A 452 10.54 29.84 1.34
N PRO A 453 9.34 29.68 0.73
CA PRO A 453 8.34 30.74 0.66
C PRO A 453 7.88 31.29 2.02
N ASN A 454 7.84 30.44 3.05
CA ASN A 454 7.41 30.81 4.39
C ASN A 454 8.32 31.86 5.05
N TYR A 455 9.60 31.94 4.67
CA TYR A 455 10.51 33.00 5.17
C TYR A 455 10.39 34.31 4.37
N GLY A 456 9.92 34.27 3.14
CA GLY A 456 9.72 35.47 2.30
C GLY A 456 10.96 36.30 2.07
N ILE A 457 12.16 35.67 2.03
CA ILE A 457 13.44 36.33 1.80
C ILE A 457 13.58 36.62 0.30
N LYS A 458 14.00 37.85 -0.03
CA LYS A 458 14.19 38.28 -1.43
C LYS A 458 15.46 37.66 -2.02
N GLN A 459 15.43 37.27 -3.29
CA GLN A 459 16.57 36.71 -4.02
C GLN A 459 17.81 37.64 -4.00
N VAL A 460 17.61 38.96 -4.08
CA VAL A 460 18.69 39.93 -3.99
C VAL A 460 19.40 39.86 -2.64
N ASP A 461 18.68 39.63 -1.55
CA ASP A 461 19.29 39.56 -0.23
C ASP A 461 20.04 38.20 -0.03
N ILE A 462 19.51 37.11 -0.58
CA ILE A 462 20.23 35.83 -0.63
C ILE A 462 21.53 35.97 -1.43
N TYR A 463 21.48 36.63 -2.57
CA TYR A 463 22.69 36.92 -3.39
C TYR A 463 23.72 37.72 -2.61
N LYS A 464 23.33 38.81 -1.91
CA LYS A 464 24.25 39.59 -1.08
C LYS A 464 24.89 38.79 0.02
N PHE A 465 24.08 37.92 0.70
CA PHE A 465 24.53 37.03 1.76
C PHE A 465 25.58 36.04 1.23
N THR A 466 25.28 35.33 0.14
CA THR A 466 26.20 34.33 -0.47
C THR A 466 27.44 34.99 -1.06
N SER A 467 27.34 36.22 -1.61
CA SER A 467 28.47 36.99 -2.14
C SER A 467 29.43 37.43 -1.03
N TYR A 468 28.90 37.84 0.13
CA TYR A 468 29.74 38.17 1.28
C TYR A 468 30.49 36.97 1.80
N ALA A 469 29.80 35.82 1.95
CA ALA A 469 30.41 34.55 2.34
C ALA A 469 31.57 34.17 1.42
N LYS A 470 31.35 34.25 0.10
CA LYS A 470 32.39 33.96 -0.90
C LYS A 470 33.59 34.92 -0.81
N GLN A 471 33.36 36.18 -0.56
CA GLN A 471 34.43 37.18 -0.42
C GLN A 471 35.25 37.02 0.84
N THR A 472 34.65 36.54 1.93
CA THR A 472 35.29 36.39 3.23
C THR A 472 35.81 34.99 3.48
N GLY A 473 35.48 34.02 2.63
CA GLY A 473 35.85 32.61 2.80
C GLY A 473 35.09 31.90 3.94
N LEU A 474 34.04 32.50 4.48
CA LEU A 474 33.20 31.92 5.52
C LEU A 474 32.18 30.95 4.93
N SER A 475 31.81 29.92 5.71
CA SER A 475 30.63 29.12 5.39
C SER A 475 29.36 29.97 5.49
N PHE A 476 28.26 29.51 4.87
CA PHE A 476 26.99 30.23 4.96
C PHE A 476 26.42 30.20 6.40
N TYR A 477 26.71 29.16 7.18
CA TYR A 477 26.31 29.12 8.59
C TYR A 477 27.04 30.18 9.42
N GLU A 478 28.37 30.31 9.26
CA GLU A 478 29.18 31.35 9.92
C GLU A 478 28.79 32.77 9.46
N THR A 479 28.39 32.93 8.22
CA THR A 479 27.95 34.21 7.66
C THR A 479 26.75 34.81 8.39
N PHE A 480 25.90 33.99 9.02
CA PHE A 480 24.82 34.47 9.88
C PHE A 480 25.31 35.32 11.07
N ASP A 481 26.54 35.15 11.54
CA ASP A 481 27.15 35.98 12.60
C ASP A 481 27.59 37.38 12.11
N HIS A 482 27.64 37.53 10.82
CA HIS A 482 28.08 38.77 10.16
C HIS A 482 26.97 39.56 9.48
N LEU A 483 25.67 39.27 9.80
CA LEU A 483 24.54 39.96 9.17
C LEU A 483 24.53 41.47 9.35
N ASN A 484 25.19 42.02 10.39
CA ASN A 484 25.37 43.45 10.59
C ASN A 484 26.25 44.14 9.52
N LYS A 485 27.13 43.35 8.89
CA LYS A 485 28.04 43.83 7.83
C LYS A 485 27.45 43.70 6.41
N ILE A 486 26.25 43.10 6.29
CA ILE A 486 25.62 42.82 5.00
C ILE A 486 24.30 43.60 4.91
N ALA A 487 24.05 44.22 3.76
CA ALA A 487 22.80 44.95 3.51
C ALA A 487 21.65 44.00 3.11
N VAL A 488 21.22 43.18 4.06
CA VAL A 488 20.13 42.19 3.93
C VAL A 488 18.99 42.52 4.89
N ASP A 489 17.86 41.84 4.76
CA ASP A 489 16.71 41.94 5.66
C ASP A 489 17.12 41.57 7.09
N LYS A 490 17.13 42.58 7.98
CA LYS A 490 17.57 42.42 9.39
C LYS A 490 16.56 41.67 10.29
N LEU A 491 15.37 41.36 9.77
CA LEU A 491 14.35 40.61 10.53
C LEU A 491 14.32 39.15 10.10
N LYS A 492 14.38 38.86 8.81
CA LYS A 492 14.15 37.52 8.28
C LYS A 492 15.33 36.55 8.42
N PHE A 493 16.56 37.03 8.14
CA PHE A 493 17.75 36.19 8.29
C PHE A 493 18.00 35.73 9.73
N PRO A 494 17.85 36.58 10.75
CA PRO A 494 17.97 36.16 12.16
C PRO A 494 16.95 35.11 12.56
N ILE A 495 15.72 35.13 12.01
CA ILE A 495 14.70 34.10 12.26
C ILE A 495 15.22 32.73 11.79
N VAL A 496 15.77 32.67 10.56
CA VAL A 496 16.32 31.41 10.06
C VAL A 496 17.48 30.92 10.91
N LYS A 497 18.39 31.82 11.29
CA LYS A 497 19.50 31.50 12.19
C LYS A 497 19.01 30.92 13.52
N GLN A 498 18.05 31.61 14.16
CA GLN A 498 17.48 31.19 15.43
C GLN A 498 16.83 29.81 15.33
N THR A 499 16.05 29.60 14.26
CA THR A 499 15.47 28.29 13.95
C THR A 499 16.52 27.17 13.89
N LEU A 500 17.61 27.39 13.14
CA LEU A 500 18.68 26.39 13.00
C LEU A 500 19.39 26.16 14.34
N THR A 501 19.63 27.22 15.11
CA THR A 501 20.27 27.14 16.41
C THR A 501 19.40 26.34 17.42
N ASP A 502 18.10 26.60 17.44
CA ASP A 502 17.17 25.90 18.32
C ASP A 502 17.07 24.41 17.98
N LEU A 503 17.04 24.08 16.68
CA LEU A 503 17.06 22.69 16.22
C LEU A 503 18.38 21.98 16.55
N LEU A 504 19.53 22.65 16.41
CA LEU A 504 20.85 22.11 16.79
C LEU A 504 20.91 21.81 18.30
N ASN A 505 20.35 22.68 19.15
CA ASN A 505 20.24 22.45 20.58
C ASN A 505 19.33 21.25 20.92
N LYS A 506 18.27 21.05 20.15
CA LYS A 506 17.33 19.92 20.31
C LYS A 506 17.91 18.59 19.79
N LYS A 507 18.78 18.61 18.75
CA LYS A 507 19.40 17.42 18.18
C LYS A 507 20.00 16.47 19.22
N ASN A 508 20.73 17.01 20.19
CA ASN A 508 21.43 16.23 21.22
C ASN A 508 20.51 15.75 22.36
N ARG A 509 19.24 16.14 22.36
CA ARG A 509 18.28 15.83 23.45
C ARG A 509 17.10 14.99 22.98
N LEU A 510 16.82 14.99 21.71
CA LEU A 510 15.68 14.29 21.12
C LEU A 510 16.15 13.06 20.33
N ARG A 511 15.34 12.01 20.31
CA ARG A 511 15.54 10.90 19.38
C ARG A 511 15.34 11.42 17.95
N THR A 512 15.92 10.74 16.97
CA THR A 512 15.84 11.11 15.56
C THR A 512 14.40 11.31 15.09
N ILE A 513 13.48 10.42 15.45
CA ILE A 513 12.06 10.53 15.04
C ILE A 513 11.35 11.74 15.70
N ASP A 514 11.66 12.05 16.96
CA ASP A 514 11.10 13.20 17.66
C ASP A 514 11.65 14.52 17.07
N LEU A 515 12.92 14.53 16.66
CA LEU A 515 13.53 15.67 15.97
C LEU A 515 12.88 15.90 14.59
N ILE A 516 12.64 14.84 13.83
CA ILE A 516 11.94 14.90 12.53
C ILE A 516 10.52 15.43 12.74
N HIS A 517 9.80 14.92 13.73
CA HIS A 517 8.47 15.44 14.08
C HIS A 517 8.54 16.93 14.40
N THR A 518 9.51 17.37 15.19
CA THR A 518 9.74 18.78 15.51
C THR A 518 9.96 19.62 14.24
N ILE A 519 10.78 19.16 13.31
CA ILE A 519 11.02 19.84 12.03
C ILE A 519 9.71 19.98 11.25
N LEU A 520 8.93 18.91 11.13
CA LEU A 520 7.70 18.92 10.32
C LEU A 520 6.61 19.83 10.91
N PHE A 521 6.48 19.89 12.22
CA PHE A 521 5.43 20.62 12.91
C PHE A 521 5.85 22.02 13.34
N GLU A 522 7.00 22.19 14.00
CA GLU A 522 7.42 23.49 14.55
C GLU A 522 8.01 24.39 13.48
N GLN A 523 8.58 23.83 12.39
CA GLN A 523 9.08 24.63 11.23
C GLN A 523 8.00 24.85 10.15
N GLU A 524 6.76 24.73 10.53
CA GLU A 524 5.58 25.10 9.78
C GLU A 524 5.37 24.36 8.46
N PHE A 525 6.01 23.18 8.24
CA PHE A 525 5.79 22.41 7.03
C PHE A 525 4.31 22.03 6.89
N TYR A 526 3.75 21.34 7.88
CA TYR A 526 2.33 20.97 7.83
C TYR A 526 1.43 22.20 7.86
N LYS A 527 1.69 23.17 8.73
CA LYS A 527 0.86 24.39 8.84
C LYS A 527 0.78 25.13 7.51
N TYR A 528 1.92 25.31 6.82
CA TYR A 528 1.98 25.98 5.52
C TYR A 528 1.19 25.22 4.45
N GLU A 529 1.37 23.92 4.32
CA GLU A 529 0.68 23.11 3.33
C GLU A 529 -0.82 22.94 3.63
N VAL A 530 -1.20 22.91 4.90
CA VAL A 530 -2.62 22.90 5.34
C VAL A 530 -3.28 24.22 4.95
N ALA A 531 -2.63 25.34 5.19
CA ALA A 531 -3.14 26.67 4.82
C ALA A 531 -3.33 26.83 3.29
N LEU A 532 -2.41 26.25 2.50
CA LEU A 532 -2.49 26.23 1.04
C LEU A 532 -3.44 25.16 0.49
N LYS A 533 -4.01 24.30 1.35
CA LYS A 533 -4.82 23.14 0.94
C LYS A 533 -4.08 22.25 -0.08
N ASN A 534 -2.77 22.12 0.03
CA ASN A 534 -1.93 21.35 -0.88
C ASN A 534 -1.90 19.86 -0.48
N THR A 535 -2.89 19.12 -0.93
CA THR A 535 -3.06 17.71 -0.60
C THR A 535 -1.88 16.83 -1.01
N ARG A 536 -1.25 17.13 -2.15
CA ARG A 536 -0.07 16.38 -2.63
C ARG A 536 1.10 16.52 -1.67
N ASN A 537 1.46 17.75 -1.29
CA ASN A 537 2.56 17.93 -0.35
C ASN A 537 2.26 17.34 1.02
N LEU A 538 1.02 17.39 1.49
CA LEU A 538 0.62 16.70 2.72
C LEU A 538 0.81 15.19 2.64
N GLN A 539 0.48 14.56 1.51
CA GLN A 539 0.74 13.13 1.28
C GLN A 539 2.24 12.81 1.28
N LEU A 540 3.06 13.65 0.63
CA LEU A 540 4.52 13.51 0.64
C LEU A 540 5.12 13.66 2.04
N LEU A 541 4.66 14.62 2.83
CA LEU A 541 5.07 14.79 4.24
C LEU A 541 4.71 13.56 5.07
N ASN A 542 3.49 13.06 4.93
CA ASN A 542 3.04 11.85 5.62
C ASN A 542 3.89 10.63 5.22
N GLN A 543 4.19 10.47 3.93
CA GLN A 543 5.03 9.40 3.43
C GLN A 543 6.47 9.50 3.97
N PHE A 544 7.02 10.72 4.04
CA PHE A 544 8.34 10.95 4.64
C PHE A 544 8.37 10.60 6.12
N TYR A 545 7.33 10.97 6.85
CA TYR A 545 7.23 10.63 8.27
C TYR A 545 7.14 9.12 8.47
N THR A 546 6.30 8.43 7.69
CA THR A 546 6.23 6.95 7.70
C THR A 546 7.58 6.31 7.40
N PHE A 547 8.33 6.85 6.43
CA PHE A 547 9.68 6.39 6.11
C PHE A 547 10.64 6.56 7.31
N ALA A 548 10.53 7.68 8.02
CA ALA A 548 11.32 7.91 9.23
C ALA A 548 10.92 6.98 10.39
N GLU A 549 9.62 6.69 10.54
CA GLU A 549 9.13 5.69 11.51
C GLU A 549 9.65 4.28 11.19
N GLU A 550 9.67 3.88 9.93
CA GLU A 550 10.24 2.59 9.50
C GLU A 550 11.72 2.50 9.88
N PHE A 551 12.50 3.55 9.62
CA PHE A 551 13.90 3.61 10.06
C PHE A 551 14.02 3.48 11.58
N ASN A 552 13.27 4.28 12.35
CA ASN A 552 13.31 4.24 13.81
C ASN A 552 12.86 2.88 14.36
N ASN A 553 11.96 2.19 13.66
CA ASN A 553 11.52 0.85 14.04
C ASN A 553 12.63 -0.20 13.87
N ILE A 554 13.48 -0.05 12.85
CA ILE A 554 14.59 -0.97 12.59
C ILE A 554 15.82 -0.59 13.44
N TYR A 555 16.07 0.71 13.59
CA TYR A 555 17.25 1.29 14.23
C TYR A 555 16.86 2.30 15.34
N PRO A 556 16.22 1.86 16.42
CA PRO A 556 15.63 2.77 17.41
C PRO A 556 16.65 3.64 18.18
N ASP A 557 17.88 3.14 18.33
CA ASP A 557 18.96 3.83 19.07
C ASP A 557 19.90 4.61 18.14
N SER A 558 19.54 4.77 16.86
CA SER A 558 20.37 5.46 15.90
C SER A 558 20.20 6.97 15.95
N ASP A 559 21.32 7.65 15.79
CA ASP A 559 21.36 9.12 15.75
C ASP A 559 20.93 9.69 14.37
N LEU A 560 20.97 11.01 14.27
CA LEU A 560 20.60 11.72 13.06
C LEU A 560 21.58 11.43 11.89
N GLU A 561 22.85 11.20 12.16
CA GLU A 561 23.85 10.89 11.16
C GLU A 561 23.53 9.56 10.48
N ALA A 562 23.20 8.53 11.27
CA ALA A 562 22.77 7.24 10.75
C ALA A 562 21.49 7.33 9.89
N PHE A 563 20.56 8.23 10.26
CA PHE A 563 19.36 8.46 9.45
C PHE A 563 19.65 9.18 8.13
N THR A 564 20.50 10.20 8.14
CA THR A 564 20.87 10.89 6.89
C THR A 564 21.71 10.02 5.97
N ASP A 565 22.56 9.16 6.50
CA ASP A 565 23.20 8.09 5.75
C ASP A 565 22.16 7.17 5.09
N TYR A 566 21.20 6.71 5.90
CA TYR A 566 20.10 5.86 5.39
C TYR A 566 19.30 6.55 4.27
N LEU A 567 18.97 7.85 4.43
CA LEU A 567 18.34 8.66 3.39
C LEU A 567 19.19 8.70 2.10
N THR A 568 20.51 8.89 2.25
CA THR A 568 21.43 8.94 1.12
C THR A 568 21.44 7.63 0.35
N TYR A 569 21.52 6.48 1.04
CA TYR A 569 21.40 5.18 0.40
C TYR A 569 20.01 4.97 -0.22
N ALA A 570 18.95 5.27 0.53
CA ALA A 570 17.57 5.09 0.06
C ALA A 570 17.25 5.94 -1.19
N SER A 571 17.82 7.15 -1.30
CA SER A 571 17.62 8.03 -2.44
C SER A 571 18.19 7.51 -3.76
N ASN A 572 19.06 6.49 -3.72
CA ASN A 572 19.60 5.83 -4.91
C ASN A 572 18.68 4.69 -5.41
N PHE A 573 17.68 4.31 -4.62
CA PHE A 573 16.68 3.33 -5.02
C PHE A 573 15.37 3.99 -5.43
N GLU A 574 14.64 3.32 -6.29
CA GLU A 574 13.32 3.79 -6.69
C GLU A 574 12.28 3.53 -5.58
N ILE A 575 11.75 4.59 -4.97
CA ILE A 575 10.64 4.51 -4.02
C ILE A 575 9.37 5.02 -4.70
N GLU A 576 8.31 4.21 -4.63
CA GLU A 576 7.03 4.56 -5.23
C GLU A 576 6.35 5.69 -4.46
N GLU A 577 5.95 6.74 -5.18
CA GLU A 577 5.08 7.79 -4.66
C GLU A 577 3.63 7.30 -4.63
N LYS A 578 2.98 7.39 -3.48
CA LYS A 578 1.54 7.07 -3.35
C LYS A 578 0.72 8.31 -3.73
N ASN A 579 0.24 8.34 -4.97
CA ASN A 579 -0.63 9.40 -5.46
C ASN A 579 -2.08 8.90 -5.59
N ASP A 580 -2.96 9.44 -4.77
CA ASP A 580 -4.43 9.25 -4.88
C ASP A 580 -5.09 10.51 -5.47
N THR A 581 -4.87 10.77 -6.75
CA THR A 581 -5.63 11.82 -7.46
C THR A 581 -6.83 11.19 -8.18
N GLU A 582 -8.02 11.36 -7.63
CA GLU A 582 -9.26 10.72 -8.11
C GLU A 582 -9.74 11.16 -9.51
N GLN A 583 -9.24 12.26 -10.08
CA GLN A 583 -9.69 12.79 -11.38
C GLN A 583 -8.52 13.13 -12.30
N ALA A 584 -7.80 12.10 -12.73
CA ALA A 584 -6.65 12.26 -13.63
C ALA A 584 -6.55 11.10 -14.62
N VAL A 585 -5.94 11.34 -15.79
CA VAL A 585 -5.60 10.28 -16.75
C VAL A 585 -4.59 9.33 -16.10
N ILE A 586 -4.84 8.04 -16.16
CA ILE A 586 -3.96 7.04 -15.58
C ILE A 586 -2.81 6.75 -16.55
N ILE A 587 -1.59 6.94 -16.12
CA ILE A 587 -0.39 6.49 -16.82
C ILE A 587 0.27 5.42 -15.93
N SER A 588 0.58 4.25 -16.47
CA SER A 588 1.12 3.15 -15.65
C SER A 588 1.92 2.17 -16.49
N THR A 589 2.66 1.31 -15.80
CA THR A 589 3.15 0.09 -16.44
C THR A 589 2.04 -0.93 -16.59
N ILE A 590 2.15 -1.84 -17.58
CA ILE A 590 1.17 -2.91 -17.78
C ILE A 590 1.04 -3.79 -16.53
N HIS A 591 2.14 -4.06 -15.82
CA HIS A 591 2.11 -4.83 -14.56
C HIS A 591 1.32 -4.12 -13.45
N GLY A 592 1.46 -2.80 -13.34
CA GLY A 592 0.81 -2.00 -12.30
C GLY A 592 -0.72 -1.94 -12.39
N VAL A 593 -1.28 -2.25 -13.57
CA VAL A 593 -2.74 -2.25 -13.81
C VAL A 593 -3.35 -3.64 -13.92
N LYS A 594 -2.60 -4.69 -13.57
CA LYS A 594 -3.17 -6.05 -13.53
C LYS A 594 -4.35 -6.08 -12.54
N GLY A 595 -5.46 -6.70 -12.94
CA GLY A 595 -6.73 -6.66 -12.17
C GLY A 595 -7.64 -5.48 -12.49
N MET A 596 -7.10 -4.34 -12.94
CA MET A 596 -7.89 -3.15 -13.30
C MET A 596 -8.48 -3.24 -14.72
N GLN A 597 -9.39 -2.29 -15.04
CA GLN A 597 -10.04 -2.22 -16.37
C GLN A 597 -10.50 -0.80 -16.64
N TYR A 598 -10.40 -0.36 -17.90
CA TYR A 598 -10.67 1.01 -18.30
C TYR A 598 -11.53 1.05 -19.56
N PRO A 599 -12.46 2.03 -19.68
CA PRO A 599 -13.18 2.27 -20.93
C PRO A 599 -12.24 2.44 -22.12
N VAL A 600 -11.17 3.21 -21.95
CA VAL A 600 -10.18 3.53 -23.00
C VAL A 600 -8.79 3.13 -22.55
N VAL A 601 -8.07 2.38 -23.40
CA VAL A 601 -6.66 2.04 -23.19
C VAL A 601 -5.83 2.49 -24.39
N ILE A 602 -4.69 3.13 -24.09
CA ILE A 602 -3.67 3.52 -25.06
C ILE A 602 -2.39 2.77 -24.74
N ILE A 603 -1.81 2.03 -25.68
CA ILE A 603 -0.56 1.29 -25.51
C ILE A 603 0.50 1.91 -26.42
N PRO A 604 1.44 2.70 -25.89
CA PRO A 604 2.53 3.29 -26.64
C PRO A 604 3.69 2.33 -26.83
N ASP A 605 4.62 2.70 -27.74
CA ASP A 605 5.92 2.06 -27.91
C ASP A 605 5.84 0.57 -28.28
N VAL A 606 4.82 0.15 -29.06
CA VAL A 606 4.69 -1.24 -29.49
C VAL A 606 5.66 -1.53 -30.66
N ASN A 607 6.93 -1.36 -30.35
CA ASN A 607 8.06 -1.62 -31.25
C ASN A 607 8.79 -2.91 -30.87
N ASP A 608 9.48 -3.53 -31.83
CA ASP A 608 10.43 -4.62 -31.55
C ASP A 608 11.50 -4.18 -30.55
N ARG A 609 11.91 -5.08 -29.64
CA ARG A 609 12.83 -4.82 -28.51
C ARG A 609 12.28 -3.91 -27.41
N LYS A 610 11.05 -3.38 -27.56
CA LYS A 610 10.33 -2.66 -26.50
C LYS A 610 9.15 -3.47 -25.99
N ILE A 611 8.30 -3.95 -26.89
CA ILE A 611 7.25 -4.95 -26.65
C ILE A 611 7.33 -5.95 -27.84
N PRO A 612 7.92 -7.14 -27.65
CA PRO A 612 8.59 -7.67 -26.45
C PRO A 612 9.84 -6.90 -26.09
N ALA A 613 10.12 -6.79 -24.80
CA ALA A 613 11.41 -6.31 -24.32
C ALA A 613 12.51 -7.32 -24.67
N THR A 614 13.73 -6.83 -24.89
CA THR A 614 14.87 -7.71 -25.13
C THR A 614 15.12 -8.59 -23.90
N TYR A 615 15.27 -9.89 -24.12
CA TYR A 615 15.67 -10.83 -23.07
C TYR A 615 17.05 -10.46 -22.51
N GLN A 616 17.13 -10.39 -21.21
CA GLN A 616 18.37 -10.26 -20.47
C GLN A 616 18.52 -11.46 -19.53
N LYS A 617 19.65 -12.20 -19.68
CA LYS A 617 19.97 -13.30 -18.76
C LYS A 617 20.09 -12.71 -17.35
N ASP A 618 19.47 -13.34 -16.37
CA ASP A 618 19.67 -12.96 -14.97
C ASP A 618 21.16 -13.08 -14.65
N LYS A 619 21.71 -12.04 -14.05
CA LYS A 619 23.15 -12.01 -13.72
C LYS A 619 23.51 -13.14 -12.75
N PHE A 620 22.60 -13.42 -11.83
CA PHE A 620 22.73 -14.51 -10.88
C PHE A 620 21.46 -15.37 -10.91
N ALA A 621 21.63 -16.63 -11.26
CA ALA A 621 20.54 -17.59 -11.32
C ALA A 621 20.70 -18.66 -10.25
N ILE A 622 19.57 -19.11 -9.70
CA ILE A 622 19.57 -20.28 -8.81
C ILE A 622 19.91 -21.51 -9.66
N PRO A 623 20.84 -22.36 -9.21
CA PRO A 623 21.15 -23.60 -9.93
C PRO A 623 19.91 -24.44 -10.19
N LYS A 624 19.72 -24.90 -11.43
CA LYS A 624 18.50 -25.64 -11.85
C LYS A 624 18.20 -26.86 -10.98
N LYS A 625 19.22 -27.52 -10.42
CA LYS A 625 19.08 -28.66 -9.52
C LYS A 625 18.40 -28.30 -8.18
N LEU A 626 18.47 -27.05 -7.78
CA LEU A 626 17.87 -26.55 -6.53
C LEU A 626 16.43 -26.03 -6.74
N LEU A 627 16.03 -25.76 -7.97
CA LEU A 627 14.66 -25.36 -8.27
C LEU A 627 13.70 -26.51 -8.00
N LYS A 628 12.63 -26.19 -7.29
CA LYS A 628 11.60 -27.17 -6.89
C LYS A 628 10.36 -27.03 -7.78
N GLY A 629 9.57 -28.09 -7.89
CA GLY A 629 8.41 -28.10 -8.79
C GLY A 629 8.74 -28.60 -10.20
N ILE A 630 7.72 -28.63 -11.07
CA ILE A 630 7.84 -29.06 -12.46
C ILE A 630 8.57 -27.98 -13.25
N GLN A 631 9.63 -28.35 -13.96
CA GLN A 631 10.39 -27.44 -14.81
C GLN A 631 9.84 -27.43 -16.25
N SER A 632 9.83 -26.25 -16.89
CA SER A 632 9.48 -26.12 -18.31
C SER A 632 10.55 -26.73 -19.20
N THR A 633 10.14 -27.24 -20.36
CA THR A 633 11.01 -27.77 -21.40
C THR A 633 11.62 -26.72 -22.31
N TYR A 634 11.06 -25.48 -22.28
CA TYR A 634 11.53 -24.35 -23.10
C TYR A 634 12.73 -23.64 -22.49
N ASP A 635 13.55 -23.04 -23.34
CA ASP A 635 14.65 -22.21 -22.90
C ASP A 635 14.15 -20.85 -22.31
N ASP A 636 15.02 -20.17 -21.56
CA ASP A 636 14.65 -18.94 -20.87
C ASP A 636 14.27 -17.79 -21.83
N LYS A 637 14.82 -17.76 -23.04
CA LYS A 637 14.51 -16.75 -24.05
C LYS A 637 13.12 -16.94 -24.63
N GLU A 638 12.74 -18.19 -24.89
CA GLU A 638 11.40 -18.51 -25.35
C GLU A 638 10.36 -18.26 -24.23
N LEU A 639 10.66 -18.69 -23.01
CA LEU A 639 9.81 -18.40 -21.87
C LEU A 639 9.60 -16.90 -21.64
N HIS A 640 10.65 -16.09 -21.83
CA HIS A 640 10.55 -14.63 -21.79
C HIS A 640 9.62 -14.09 -22.91
N THR A 641 9.76 -14.61 -24.12
CA THR A 641 8.91 -14.19 -25.24
C THR A 641 7.44 -14.53 -24.98
N GLN A 642 7.15 -15.69 -24.40
CA GLN A 642 5.80 -16.08 -24.01
C GLN A 642 5.25 -15.20 -22.89
N GLU A 643 6.06 -14.85 -21.89
CA GLU A 643 5.66 -13.92 -20.83
C GLU A 643 5.34 -12.52 -21.38
N GLU A 644 6.17 -11.99 -22.27
CA GLU A 644 5.93 -10.70 -22.95
C GLU A 644 4.65 -10.73 -23.82
N ARG A 645 4.33 -11.87 -24.45
CA ARG A 645 3.07 -12.02 -25.20
C ARG A 645 1.86 -11.99 -24.25
N ARG A 646 1.93 -12.70 -23.12
CA ARG A 646 0.89 -12.62 -22.08
C ARG A 646 0.76 -11.21 -21.53
N LEU A 647 1.88 -10.51 -21.33
CA LEU A 647 1.86 -9.13 -20.88
C LEU A 647 1.13 -8.21 -21.85
N PHE A 648 1.39 -8.35 -23.16
CA PHE A 648 0.68 -7.59 -24.18
C PHE A 648 -0.81 -8.00 -24.28
N TYR A 649 -1.11 -9.29 -24.12
CA TYR A 649 -2.48 -9.79 -23.98
C TYR A 649 -3.19 -9.17 -22.75
N VAL A 650 -2.52 -9.09 -21.62
CA VAL A 650 -3.05 -8.39 -20.42
C VAL A 650 -3.35 -6.94 -20.76
N ALA A 651 -2.45 -6.21 -21.42
CA ALA A 651 -2.66 -4.81 -21.80
C ALA A 651 -3.90 -4.63 -22.69
N ILE A 652 -4.05 -5.43 -23.74
CA ILE A 652 -5.20 -5.40 -24.64
C ILE A 652 -6.50 -5.66 -23.87
N THR A 653 -6.51 -6.65 -22.99
CA THR A 653 -7.69 -7.08 -22.25
C THR A 653 -8.06 -6.14 -21.07
N ARG A 654 -7.30 -5.05 -20.84
CA ARG A 654 -7.72 -4.00 -19.91
C ARG A 654 -8.77 -3.08 -20.51
N ALA A 655 -8.84 -2.98 -21.85
CA ALA A 655 -9.78 -2.13 -22.56
C ALA A 655 -11.20 -2.71 -22.54
N LYS A 656 -12.18 -1.85 -22.24
CA LYS A 656 -13.61 -2.20 -22.35
C LYS A 656 -14.15 -1.84 -23.73
N GLU A 657 -13.97 -0.59 -24.15
CA GLU A 657 -14.65 0.01 -25.31
C GLU A 657 -13.70 0.40 -26.43
N LYS A 658 -12.60 1.06 -26.10
CA LYS A 658 -11.65 1.60 -27.09
C LYS A 658 -10.22 1.20 -26.77
N LEU A 659 -9.51 0.74 -27.80
CA LEU A 659 -8.09 0.40 -27.73
C LEU A 659 -7.34 1.15 -28.82
N VAL A 660 -6.27 1.85 -28.43
CA VAL A 660 -5.33 2.54 -29.32
C VAL A 660 -3.94 1.99 -29.07
N ILE A 661 -3.27 1.59 -30.12
CA ILE A 661 -1.90 1.07 -30.08
C ILE A 661 -1.03 2.01 -30.92
N THR A 662 0.12 2.44 -30.38
CA THR A 662 1.00 3.32 -31.15
C THR A 662 2.43 2.77 -31.18
N TYR A 663 3.12 3.00 -32.30
CA TYR A 663 4.56 2.74 -32.41
C TYR A 663 5.26 3.85 -33.19
N ALA A 664 6.58 4.01 -32.94
CA ALA A 664 7.37 5.05 -33.55
C ALA A 664 8.45 4.46 -34.46
N ASN A 665 8.66 5.06 -35.64
CA ASN A 665 9.70 4.61 -36.58
C ASN A 665 11.12 4.93 -36.12
N ARG A 666 11.28 5.92 -35.22
CA ARG A 666 12.59 6.30 -34.64
C ARG A 666 12.43 6.66 -33.17
N HIS A 667 13.47 6.42 -32.40
CA HIS A 667 13.54 6.76 -30.98
C HIS A 667 14.79 7.57 -30.69
N GLY A 668 14.62 8.75 -30.09
CA GLY A 668 15.71 9.66 -29.76
C GLY A 668 16.50 10.09 -31.00
N GLU A 669 17.80 10.22 -30.86
CA GLU A 669 18.74 10.60 -31.94
C GLU A 669 19.16 9.43 -32.84
N ASN A 670 18.64 8.22 -32.64
CA ASN A 670 19.01 7.06 -33.39
C ASN A 670 18.66 7.19 -34.87
N LYS A 671 19.67 7.08 -35.73
CA LYS A 671 19.50 7.15 -37.20
C LYS A 671 18.89 5.87 -37.83
N THR A 672 18.94 4.75 -37.09
CA THR A 672 18.37 3.48 -37.53
C THR A 672 16.88 3.40 -37.23
N GLY A 673 16.07 3.05 -38.20
CA GLY A 673 14.61 2.86 -38.05
C GLY A 673 14.29 1.74 -37.06
N SER A 674 13.23 1.95 -36.26
CA SER A 674 12.69 0.97 -35.32
C SER A 674 11.55 0.18 -36.02
N LYS A 675 11.56 -1.15 -35.91
CA LYS A 675 10.52 -1.99 -36.49
C LYS A 675 9.28 -2.08 -35.62
N PRO A 676 8.08 -2.24 -36.18
CA PRO A 676 6.90 -2.60 -35.41
C PRO A 676 7.10 -3.92 -34.67
N SER A 677 6.45 -4.09 -33.55
CA SER A 677 6.49 -5.31 -32.74
C SER A 677 6.09 -6.55 -33.54
N ARG A 678 6.75 -7.69 -33.27
CA ARG A 678 6.31 -9.00 -33.78
C ARG A 678 4.88 -9.32 -33.31
N PHE A 679 4.42 -8.82 -32.18
CA PHE A 679 3.07 -9.05 -31.69
C PHE A 679 2.02 -8.32 -32.55
N LEU A 680 2.36 -7.19 -33.17
CA LEU A 680 1.50 -6.56 -34.18
C LEU A 680 1.38 -7.45 -35.45
N GLN A 681 2.48 -8.11 -35.81
CA GLN A 681 2.46 -9.07 -36.96
C GLN A 681 1.62 -10.30 -36.60
N GLU A 682 1.73 -10.83 -35.38
CA GLU A 682 0.93 -11.97 -34.90
C GLU A 682 -0.59 -11.70 -34.98
N ILE A 683 -1.03 -10.45 -34.73
CA ILE A 683 -2.44 -10.05 -34.89
C ILE A 683 -2.79 -9.57 -36.28
N ASN A 684 -1.84 -9.67 -37.25
CA ASN A 684 -2.00 -9.24 -38.63
C ASN A 684 -2.57 -7.80 -38.77
N TYR A 685 -1.99 -6.84 -38.05
CA TYR A 685 -2.57 -5.51 -37.81
C TYR A 685 -2.91 -4.73 -39.08
N GLN A 686 -2.24 -4.98 -40.22
CA GLN A 686 -2.47 -4.29 -41.50
C GLN A 686 -3.68 -4.83 -42.28
N GLN A 687 -4.05 -6.10 -42.08
CA GLN A 687 -5.11 -6.78 -42.82
C GLN A 687 -6.28 -7.24 -41.92
N ASN A 688 -6.14 -7.12 -40.60
CA ASN A 688 -7.18 -7.57 -39.67
C ASN A 688 -8.42 -6.64 -39.76
N PRO A 689 -9.61 -7.16 -40.03
CA PRO A 689 -10.82 -6.34 -40.19
C PRO A 689 -11.25 -5.63 -38.90
N HIS A 690 -10.72 -6.04 -37.77
CA HIS A 690 -10.98 -5.45 -36.48
C HIS A 690 -10.08 -4.24 -36.16
N ILE A 691 -9.05 -3.99 -36.98
CA ILE A 691 -8.01 -3.00 -36.78
C ILE A 691 -8.05 -1.95 -37.90
N ALA A 692 -7.97 -0.68 -37.50
CA ALA A 692 -7.76 0.46 -38.39
C ALA A 692 -6.29 0.87 -38.26
N PHE A 693 -5.51 0.66 -39.31
CA PHE A 693 -4.12 1.09 -39.39
C PHE A 693 -4.00 2.47 -40.02
N GLN A 694 -3.24 3.35 -39.43
CA GLN A 694 -2.96 4.69 -39.94
C GLN A 694 -1.50 5.06 -39.79
N GLN A 695 -0.95 5.74 -40.79
CA GLN A 695 0.38 6.35 -40.77
C GLN A 695 0.26 7.86 -40.64
N ILE A 696 0.90 8.43 -39.62
CA ILE A 696 0.97 9.89 -39.45
C ILE A 696 2.25 10.36 -40.14
N THR A 697 2.12 10.98 -41.29
CA THR A 697 3.26 11.50 -42.08
C THR A 697 3.43 13.00 -42.01
N SER A 698 2.47 13.74 -41.45
CA SER A 698 2.42 15.21 -41.52
C SER A 698 3.29 15.92 -40.50
N PRO A 699 4.13 16.87 -40.96
CA PRO A 699 4.85 17.80 -40.07
C PRO A 699 3.92 18.79 -39.35
N GLU A 700 2.66 18.92 -39.76
CA GLU A 700 1.71 19.94 -39.25
C GLU A 700 1.41 19.77 -37.76
N ILE A 701 1.40 18.56 -37.26
CA ILE A 701 1.32 18.29 -35.80
C ILE A 701 2.59 18.78 -35.06
N LEU A 702 3.70 18.94 -35.79
CA LEU A 702 4.98 19.44 -35.27
C LEU A 702 5.04 20.99 -35.23
N ILE A 703 4.33 21.68 -36.13
CA ILE A 703 4.47 23.13 -36.34
C ILE A 703 3.68 23.94 -35.31
N GLU A 704 2.54 23.46 -34.80
CA GLU A 704 1.84 24.15 -33.69
C GLU A 704 2.61 24.12 -32.37
N LEU A 705 3.60 23.25 -32.22
CA LEU A 705 4.34 23.03 -30.97
C LEU A 705 5.69 23.74 -30.86
N THR A 706 6.19 24.33 -31.95
CA THR A 706 7.45 25.11 -31.97
C THR A 706 7.22 26.57 -31.73
N ASN A 707 6.00 27.00 -31.45
CA ASN A 707 5.71 28.41 -31.24
C ASN A 707 6.29 28.85 -29.89
N THR A 708 7.48 29.46 -29.94
CA THR A 708 8.20 30.04 -28.79
C THR A 708 7.31 30.99 -27.98
N GLU A 709 6.35 31.63 -28.64
CA GLU A 709 5.36 32.51 -28.04
C GLU A 709 4.40 31.80 -27.11
N ASN A 710 3.92 30.60 -27.45
CA ASN A 710 3.05 29.81 -26.58
C ASN A 710 3.80 29.20 -25.39
N GLN A 711 5.08 28.83 -25.55
CA GLN A 711 5.92 28.37 -24.43
C GLN A 711 6.18 29.51 -23.44
N THR A 712 6.40 30.74 -23.95
CA THR A 712 6.59 31.90 -23.11
C THR A 712 5.30 32.29 -22.41
N LYS A 713 4.14 32.19 -23.08
CA LYS A 713 2.82 32.39 -22.46
C LYS A 713 2.54 31.39 -21.34
N THR A 714 2.85 30.13 -21.54
CA THR A 714 2.66 29.09 -20.52
C THR A 714 3.56 29.29 -19.31
N LYS A 715 4.83 29.67 -19.52
CA LYS A 715 5.75 30.00 -18.43
C LYS A 715 5.28 31.23 -17.65
N LEU A 716 4.82 32.27 -18.33
CA LEU A 716 4.31 33.49 -17.69
C LEU A 716 3.02 33.21 -16.90
N LEU A 717 2.13 32.32 -17.40
CA LEU A 717 0.95 31.90 -16.65
C LEU A 717 1.33 31.10 -15.39
N GLN A 718 2.32 30.21 -15.47
CA GLN A 718 2.84 29.49 -14.30
C GLN A 718 3.47 30.47 -13.29
N GLN A 719 4.27 31.42 -13.76
CA GLN A 719 4.86 32.45 -12.92
C GLN A 719 3.78 33.33 -12.27
N LEU A 720 2.73 33.69 -13.00
CA LEU A 720 1.59 34.43 -12.48
C LEU A 720 0.88 33.67 -11.37
N ILE A 721 0.62 32.39 -11.56
CA ILE A 721 0.02 31.53 -10.54
C ILE A 721 0.92 31.47 -9.31
N VAL A 722 2.22 31.27 -9.47
CA VAL A 722 3.19 31.26 -8.37
C VAL A 722 3.19 32.61 -7.65
N ASN A 723 3.26 33.71 -8.37
CA ASN A 723 3.31 35.08 -7.78
C ASN A 723 2.00 35.41 -7.04
N LEU A 724 0.84 34.97 -7.55
CA LEU A 724 -0.46 35.15 -6.89
C LEU A 724 -0.59 34.28 -5.65
N THR A 725 -0.14 33.01 -5.70
CA THR A 725 -0.22 32.06 -4.58
C THR A 725 0.78 32.37 -3.46
N THR A 726 1.89 33.04 -3.79
CA THR A 726 2.91 33.48 -2.81
C THR A 726 2.68 34.88 -2.30
N GLY A 727 1.60 35.58 -2.70
CA GLY A 727 1.29 36.92 -2.28
C GLY A 727 2.20 38.00 -2.90
N GLN A 728 2.97 37.70 -3.94
CA GLN A 728 3.84 38.61 -4.66
C GLN A 728 3.04 39.38 -5.73
N PHE A 729 2.11 40.26 -5.30
CA PHE A 729 1.15 40.92 -6.19
C PHE A 729 1.81 41.88 -7.20
N ASN A 730 2.91 42.53 -6.82
CA ASN A 730 3.64 43.39 -7.76
C ASN A 730 4.27 42.59 -8.91
N ASP A 731 4.89 41.46 -8.59
CA ASP A 731 5.49 40.57 -9.58
C ASP A 731 4.41 39.85 -10.42
N ALA A 732 3.23 39.61 -9.83
CA ALA A 732 2.08 39.14 -10.58
C ALA A 732 1.57 40.15 -11.60
N ILE A 733 1.51 41.41 -11.22
CA ILE A 733 1.14 42.51 -12.14
C ILE A 733 2.16 42.64 -13.27
N GLU A 734 3.48 42.64 -12.99
CA GLU A 734 4.52 42.61 -14.00
C GLU A 734 4.41 41.43 -14.95
N THR A 735 4.11 40.24 -14.41
CA THR A 735 3.90 39.05 -15.22
C THR A 735 2.67 39.17 -16.14
N VAL A 736 1.58 39.78 -15.67
CA VAL A 736 0.39 40.10 -16.50
C VAL A 736 0.69 41.09 -17.61
N LEU A 737 1.47 42.16 -17.30
CA LEU A 737 1.88 43.14 -18.28
C LEU A 737 2.78 42.54 -19.36
N LEU A 738 3.71 41.66 -18.98
CA LEU A 738 4.57 40.92 -19.90
C LEU A 738 3.77 39.97 -20.78
N PHE A 739 2.79 39.29 -20.21
CA PHE A 739 1.85 38.40 -20.91
C PHE A 739 1.00 39.19 -21.93
N ALA A 740 0.48 40.34 -21.53
CA ALA A 740 -0.27 41.24 -22.41
C ALA A 740 0.57 41.75 -23.58
N LYS A 741 1.85 42.12 -23.34
CA LYS A 741 2.79 42.56 -24.37
C LYS A 741 3.07 41.47 -25.39
N ILE A 742 3.23 40.22 -24.97
CA ILE A 742 3.47 39.04 -25.83
C ILE A 742 2.21 38.68 -26.62
N THR A 743 1.02 38.90 -26.07
CA THR A 743 -0.26 38.58 -26.74
C THR A 743 -0.77 39.71 -27.62
N ASN A 744 0.00 40.80 -27.82
CA ASN A 744 -0.38 42.03 -28.56
C ASN A 744 -1.71 42.65 -28.07
N LYS A 745 -2.08 42.46 -26.82
CA LYS A 745 -3.23 43.11 -26.19
C LYS A 745 -2.72 44.34 -25.40
N ASN A 746 -3.06 45.51 -25.85
CA ASN A 746 -2.83 46.73 -25.07
C ASN A 746 -3.76 46.75 -23.87
N LEU A 747 -3.22 46.43 -22.71
CA LEU A 747 -3.87 46.67 -21.42
C LEU A 747 -3.54 48.09 -20.99
N ASN A 748 -4.44 49.06 -21.30
CA ASN A 748 -4.40 50.38 -20.65
C ASN A 748 -4.87 50.18 -19.20
N ILE A 749 -3.93 49.92 -18.31
CA ILE A 749 -4.19 49.93 -16.87
C ILE A 749 -4.15 51.37 -16.42
N GLN A 750 -5.34 52.00 -16.29
CA GLN A 750 -5.47 53.30 -15.66
C GLN A 750 -5.05 53.18 -14.20
N THR A 751 -4.31 54.12 -13.70
CA THR A 751 -3.78 54.25 -12.32
C THR A 751 -4.87 54.15 -11.24
N ASP A 752 -6.14 54.35 -11.60
CA ASP A 752 -7.28 54.23 -10.68
C ASP A 752 -7.64 52.75 -10.35
N ILE A 753 -7.23 51.77 -11.18
CA ILE A 753 -7.42 50.34 -10.87
C ILE A 753 -6.45 49.88 -9.78
N ILE A 754 -5.23 50.41 -9.77
CA ILE A 754 -4.22 50.10 -8.73
C ILE A 754 -4.65 50.64 -7.36
N LYS A 755 -5.38 51.75 -7.29
CA LYS A 755 -5.97 52.28 -6.05
C LYS A 755 -7.15 51.42 -5.55
N LYS A 756 -7.95 50.82 -6.44
CA LYS A 756 -9.05 49.93 -6.09
C LYS A 756 -8.61 48.55 -5.66
N ILE A 757 -7.43 48.08 -6.06
CA ILE A 757 -6.85 46.77 -5.63
C ILE A 757 -6.34 46.83 -4.18
N LYS A 758 -6.22 47.98 -3.55
CA LYS A 758 -5.81 48.11 -2.14
C LYS A 758 -6.85 47.64 -1.12
N GLU A 759 -8.08 47.44 -1.55
CA GLU A 759 -9.11 46.79 -0.72
C GLU A 759 -9.70 45.56 -1.48
N PRO A 760 -9.07 44.40 -1.42
CA PRO A 760 -9.59 43.19 -2.08
C PRO A 760 -10.88 42.76 -1.42
N ASN A 761 -11.94 42.62 -2.23
CA ASN A 761 -13.16 41.96 -1.80
C ASN A 761 -12.89 40.42 -1.75
N TYR A 762 -12.48 39.94 -0.60
CA TYR A 762 -12.10 38.55 -0.38
C TYR A 762 -13.21 37.55 -0.73
N THR A 763 -14.48 37.92 -0.69
CA THR A 763 -15.62 37.06 -0.99
C THR A 763 -15.71 36.61 -2.46
N GLN A 764 -15.14 37.39 -3.41
CA GLN A 764 -15.09 36.98 -4.83
C GLN A 764 -13.89 36.10 -5.17
N LEU A 765 -12.79 36.23 -4.45
CA LEU A 765 -11.61 35.36 -4.60
C LEU A 765 -11.84 33.95 -4.05
N GLU A 766 -12.64 33.81 -2.99
CA GLU A 766 -13.05 32.50 -2.45
C GLU A 766 -13.84 31.66 -3.46
N GLN A 767 -14.59 32.28 -4.37
CA GLN A 767 -15.37 31.57 -5.39
C GLN A 767 -14.52 31.01 -6.54
N ILE A 768 -13.32 31.55 -6.77
CA ILE A 768 -12.42 31.13 -7.85
C ILE A 768 -11.48 29.99 -7.40
N THR A 769 -11.26 29.86 -6.10
CA THR A 769 -10.31 28.90 -5.50
C THR A 769 -10.95 27.73 -4.78
N THR A 770 -12.24 27.47 -4.96
CA THR A 770 -12.89 26.32 -4.32
C THR A 770 -12.40 25.00 -4.93
N LYS A 771 -11.20 24.57 -4.54
CA LYS A 771 -10.90 23.14 -4.50
C LYS A 771 -11.94 22.50 -3.56
N LYS A 772 -12.62 21.45 -4.04
CA LYS A 772 -13.55 20.70 -3.19
C LYS A 772 -12.86 20.40 -1.85
N PRO A 773 -13.52 20.63 -0.72
CA PRO A 773 -12.94 20.26 0.55
C PRO A 773 -12.66 18.76 0.54
N LEU A 774 -11.56 18.33 1.15
CA LEU A 774 -11.27 16.92 1.38
C LEU A 774 -12.44 16.33 2.19
N THR A 775 -13.17 15.44 1.56
CA THR A 775 -14.33 14.75 2.17
C THR A 775 -14.02 13.27 2.27
N VAL A 776 -14.69 12.61 3.20
CA VAL A 776 -14.67 11.16 3.30
C VAL A 776 -15.53 10.57 2.16
N PRO A 777 -15.11 9.48 1.49
CA PRO A 777 -15.93 8.81 0.49
C PRO A 777 -17.31 8.45 1.01
N SER A 778 -18.33 8.47 0.13
CA SER A 778 -19.73 8.21 0.52
C SER A 778 -19.99 6.79 1.03
N ASP A 779 -19.12 5.86 0.67
CA ASP A 779 -19.14 4.43 1.04
C ASP A 779 -18.19 4.10 2.21
N HIS A 780 -17.66 5.13 2.87
CA HIS A 780 -16.69 4.96 3.96
C HIS A 780 -17.26 4.14 5.12
N VAL A 781 -16.49 3.14 5.56
CA VAL A 781 -16.77 2.36 6.76
C VAL A 781 -16.05 2.99 7.93
N PHE A 782 -16.78 3.52 8.88
CA PHE A 782 -16.22 4.20 10.04
C PHE A 782 -15.72 3.21 11.09
N SER A 783 -14.68 3.58 11.83
CA SER A 783 -14.36 2.92 13.09
C SER A 783 -14.98 3.66 14.28
N VAL A 784 -15.20 2.95 15.39
CA VAL A 784 -15.70 3.58 16.62
C VAL A 784 -14.78 4.71 17.07
N SER A 785 -13.45 4.50 17.01
CA SER A 785 -12.44 5.49 17.36
C SER A 785 -12.51 6.78 16.52
N GLN A 786 -12.99 6.68 15.28
CA GLN A 786 -13.21 7.85 14.43
C GLN A 786 -14.33 8.74 14.98
N PHE A 787 -15.44 8.17 15.41
CA PHE A 787 -16.52 8.94 16.03
C PHE A 787 -16.12 9.52 17.39
N VAL A 788 -15.40 8.76 18.21
CA VAL A 788 -14.84 9.26 19.49
C VAL A 788 -13.91 10.46 19.25
N SER A 789 -13.05 10.38 18.23
CA SER A 789 -12.17 11.50 17.86
C SER A 789 -12.95 12.72 17.38
N TYR A 790 -13.99 12.52 16.55
CA TYR A 790 -14.84 13.60 16.06
C TYR A 790 -15.65 14.25 17.21
N GLN A 791 -16.20 13.46 18.12
CA GLN A 791 -16.91 13.93 19.31
C GLN A 791 -15.99 14.79 20.20
N LYS A 792 -14.73 14.38 20.36
CA LYS A 792 -13.72 15.11 21.10
C LYS A 792 -13.41 16.45 20.43
N CYS A 793 -13.02 16.44 19.16
CA CYS A 793 -12.78 17.64 18.36
C CYS A 793 -12.87 17.34 16.85
N PRO A 794 -13.85 17.92 16.10
CA PRO A 794 -13.96 17.72 14.65
C PRO A 794 -12.70 18.10 13.87
N ARG A 795 -11.96 19.13 14.30
CA ARG A 795 -10.70 19.56 13.67
C ARG A 795 -9.58 18.53 13.89
N GLN A 796 -9.49 17.91 15.08
CA GLN A 796 -8.57 16.81 15.35
C GLN A 796 -8.87 15.61 14.45
N TYR A 797 -10.14 15.25 14.32
CA TYR A 797 -10.59 14.21 13.39
C TYR A 797 -10.12 14.51 11.96
N HIS A 798 -10.32 15.74 11.49
CA HIS A 798 -9.92 16.17 10.14
C HIS A 798 -8.42 15.99 9.90
N TYR A 799 -7.59 16.43 10.84
CA TYR A 799 -6.13 16.28 10.72
C TYR A 799 -5.72 14.80 10.75
N ARG A 800 -6.29 14.01 11.66
CA ARG A 800 -5.90 12.61 11.86
C ARG A 800 -6.40 11.68 10.77
N TYR A 801 -7.67 11.75 10.42
CA TYR A 801 -8.33 10.74 9.56
C TYR A 801 -8.55 11.19 8.12
N VAL A 802 -8.74 12.48 7.87
CA VAL A 802 -8.94 13.02 6.53
C VAL A 802 -7.62 13.43 5.89
N MET A 803 -6.83 14.24 6.59
CA MET A 803 -5.50 14.66 6.13
C MET A 803 -4.40 13.64 6.46
N LYS A 804 -4.67 12.68 7.35
CA LYS A 804 -3.76 11.62 7.82
C LYS A 804 -2.43 12.16 8.36
N ILE A 805 -2.46 13.32 9.01
CA ILE A 805 -1.26 13.90 9.63
C ILE A 805 -0.86 13.04 10.83
N PRO A 806 0.41 12.62 10.95
CA PRO A 806 0.88 11.76 12.03
C PRO A 806 0.70 12.36 13.41
N GLU A 807 0.52 11.50 14.41
CA GLU A 807 0.54 11.89 15.84
C GLU A 807 1.97 11.84 16.37
N LYS A 808 2.22 12.55 17.47
CA LYS A 808 3.52 12.50 18.14
C LYS A 808 3.79 11.10 18.71
N PRO A 809 4.98 10.51 18.50
CA PRO A 809 5.33 9.22 19.08
C PRO A 809 5.25 9.26 20.60
N ARG A 810 4.60 8.25 21.21
CA ARG A 810 4.42 8.18 22.68
C ARG A 810 4.77 6.77 23.16
N TYR A 811 5.91 6.61 23.83
CA TYR A 811 6.43 5.31 24.31
C TYR A 811 5.50 4.58 25.29
N TYR A 812 4.71 5.31 26.10
CA TYR A 812 3.81 4.69 27.07
C TYR A 812 2.63 3.93 26.44
N PHE A 813 2.34 4.14 25.18
CA PHE A 813 1.38 3.32 24.46
C PHE A 813 1.87 1.88 24.26
N GLU A 814 3.19 1.68 24.12
CA GLU A 814 3.76 0.33 23.95
C GLU A 814 3.56 -0.54 25.19
N PHE A 815 3.71 0.02 26.41
CA PHE A 815 3.41 -0.70 27.63
C PHE A 815 1.95 -1.20 27.65
N GLY A 816 1.00 -0.32 27.34
CA GLY A 816 -0.42 -0.65 27.30
C GLY A 816 -0.73 -1.74 26.29
N THR A 817 -0.20 -1.60 25.07
CA THR A 817 -0.36 -2.58 23.98
C THR A 817 0.25 -3.94 24.34
N THR A 818 1.43 -3.95 24.98
CA THR A 818 2.09 -5.18 25.41
C THR A 818 1.23 -5.95 26.40
N ILE A 819 0.73 -5.29 27.44
CA ILE A 819 -0.14 -5.92 28.45
C ILE A 819 -1.45 -6.43 27.83
N HIS A 820 -2.06 -5.64 26.97
CA HIS A 820 -3.29 -6.02 26.26
C HIS A 820 -3.07 -7.28 25.42
N ASN A 821 -2.03 -7.32 24.62
CA ASN A 821 -1.71 -8.47 23.75
C ASN A 821 -1.45 -9.75 24.57
N ILE A 822 -0.80 -9.62 25.74
CA ILE A 822 -0.55 -10.79 26.62
C ILE A 822 -1.86 -11.25 27.27
N ALA A 823 -2.70 -10.31 27.77
CA ALA A 823 -4.00 -10.63 28.35
C ALA A 823 -4.90 -11.35 27.32
N GLU A 824 -4.94 -10.88 26.09
CA GLU A 824 -5.60 -11.54 24.97
C GLU A 824 -5.08 -12.97 24.79
N LYS A 825 -3.76 -13.12 24.70
CA LYS A 825 -3.14 -14.43 24.46
C LYS A 825 -3.43 -15.43 25.59
N LEU A 826 -3.32 -15.00 26.85
CA LEU A 826 -3.67 -15.83 28.01
C LEU A 826 -5.16 -16.23 27.99
N THR A 827 -6.06 -15.30 27.62
CA THR A 827 -7.48 -15.55 27.46
C THR A 827 -7.76 -16.57 26.35
N ARG A 828 -7.03 -16.50 25.24
CA ARG A 828 -7.12 -17.44 24.10
C ARG A 828 -6.68 -18.86 24.51
N LEU A 829 -5.55 -18.96 25.19
CA LEU A 829 -5.06 -20.25 25.71
C LEU A 829 -6.08 -20.89 26.66
N GLN A 830 -6.72 -20.10 27.54
CA GLN A 830 -7.77 -20.59 28.44
C GLN A 830 -9.02 -21.06 27.67
N LYS A 831 -9.47 -20.33 26.66
CA LYS A 831 -10.58 -20.71 25.76
C LYS A 831 -10.28 -22.05 25.08
N GLU A 832 -9.04 -22.26 24.66
CA GLU A 832 -8.55 -23.49 24.01
C GLU A 832 -8.27 -24.62 25.02
N LYS A 833 -8.53 -24.40 26.31
CA LYS A 833 -8.26 -25.36 27.40
C LYS A 833 -6.79 -25.77 27.53
N GLN A 834 -5.89 -24.88 27.11
CA GLN A 834 -4.45 -25.03 27.29
C GLN A 834 -4.04 -24.57 28.71
N PRO A 835 -2.90 -25.06 29.23
CA PRO A 835 -2.43 -24.62 30.53
C PRO A 835 -2.19 -23.09 30.55
N VAL A 836 -2.72 -22.43 31.57
CA VAL A 836 -2.52 -20.98 31.80
C VAL A 836 -2.05 -20.79 33.23
N ASN A 837 -0.78 -20.36 33.38
CA ASN A 837 -0.15 -20.15 34.70
C ASN A 837 0.84 -18.98 34.63
N GLU A 838 1.43 -18.62 35.78
CA GLU A 838 2.38 -17.51 35.87
C GLU A 838 3.63 -17.72 35.01
N ILE A 839 4.09 -18.97 34.80
CA ILE A 839 5.28 -19.28 33.99
C ILE A 839 5.03 -18.89 32.55
N ILE A 840 3.87 -19.29 31.98
CA ILE A 840 3.48 -18.92 30.61
C ILE A 840 3.29 -17.42 30.47
N ALA A 841 2.73 -16.76 31.49
CA ALA A 841 2.59 -15.29 31.46
C ALA A 841 3.95 -14.58 31.45
N GLU A 842 4.93 -15.09 32.20
CA GLU A 842 6.30 -14.56 32.20
C GLU A 842 7.03 -14.84 30.88
N GLU A 843 6.85 -16.02 30.29
CA GLU A 843 7.39 -16.34 28.96
C GLU A 843 6.80 -15.42 27.88
N LEU A 844 5.49 -15.16 27.94
CA LEU A 844 4.84 -14.22 27.04
C LEU A 844 5.36 -12.80 27.29
N LEU A 845 5.50 -12.39 28.56
CA LEU A 845 6.02 -11.06 28.87
C LEU A 845 7.43 -10.89 28.32
N ALA A 846 8.31 -11.85 28.50
CA ALA A 846 9.67 -11.81 27.96
C ALA A 846 9.67 -11.74 26.40
N LYS A 847 8.70 -12.40 25.75
CA LYS A 847 8.57 -12.38 24.28
C LYS A 847 7.94 -11.10 23.70
N PHE A 848 7.02 -10.49 24.43
CA PHE A 848 6.30 -9.28 23.96
C PHE A 848 6.97 -7.98 24.43
N TRP A 849 7.90 -8.04 25.42
CA TRP A 849 8.55 -6.85 25.96
C TRP A 849 9.52 -6.22 24.97
N SER A 850 9.46 -4.88 24.90
CA SER A 850 10.38 -4.08 24.07
C SER A 850 11.17 -3.13 24.97
N SER A 851 12.43 -3.43 25.22
CA SER A 851 13.35 -2.54 25.98
C SER A 851 13.66 -1.25 25.23
N LYS A 852 13.54 -1.28 23.90
CA LYS A 852 13.93 -0.19 22.99
C LYS A 852 13.03 1.06 23.09
N SER A 853 11.89 0.93 23.72
CA SER A 853 10.92 2.04 23.91
C SER A 853 11.24 2.94 25.10
N TYR A 854 12.13 2.49 25.96
CA TYR A 854 12.43 3.19 27.21
C TYR A 854 13.65 4.09 27.07
N GLN A 855 13.55 5.31 27.62
CA GLN A 855 14.67 6.27 27.68
C GLN A 855 15.62 6.01 28.86
N SER A 856 15.20 5.21 29.83
CA SER A 856 15.90 4.91 31.07
C SER A 856 15.76 3.44 31.43
N GLU A 857 16.86 2.77 31.70
CA GLU A 857 16.88 1.38 32.20
C GLU A 857 16.13 1.23 33.53
N LEU A 858 16.10 2.29 34.34
CA LEU A 858 15.37 2.31 35.62
C LEU A 858 13.84 2.28 35.38
N ASP A 859 13.36 3.06 34.41
CA ASP A 859 11.93 3.10 34.05
C ASP A 859 11.52 1.76 33.43
N GLU A 860 12.36 1.18 32.59
CA GLU A 860 12.13 -0.15 32.02
C GLU A 860 11.98 -1.21 33.12
N LYS A 861 12.94 -1.29 34.05
CA LYS A 861 12.88 -2.26 35.15
C LYS A 861 11.66 -2.10 36.03
N ARG A 862 11.26 -0.85 36.29
CA ARG A 862 10.04 -0.55 37.05
C ARG A 862 8.79 -1.01 36.34
N ASP A 863 8.66 -0.65 35.07
CA ASP A 863 7.49 -0.98 34.27
C ASP A 863 7.41 -2.48 33.95
N TYR A 864 8.56 -3.17 33.78
CA TYR A 864 8.61 -4.62 33.65
C TYR A 864 8.14 -5.34 34.93
N ALA A 865 8.54 -4.87 36.09
CA ALA A 865 8.06 -5.40 37.37
C ALA A 865 6.56 -5.14 37.59
N GLU A 866 6.08 -3.94 37.20
CA GLU A 866 4.64 -3.61 37.20
C GLU A 866 3.85 -4.53 36.27
N ALA A 867 4.37 -4.81 35.08
CA ALA A 867 3.76 -5.71 34.12
C ALA A 867 3.58 -7.14 34.68
N LYS A 868 4.60 -7.68 35.35
CA LYS A 868 4.50 -8.98 36.02
C LYS A 868 3.36 -9.01 37.04
N ASN A 869 3.26 -7.97 37.88
CA ASN A 869 2.20 -7.89 38.89
C ASN A 869 0.80 -7.78 38.25
N ILE A 870 0.67 -7.00 37.18
CA ILE A 870 -0.60 -6.88 36.45
C ILE A 870 -1.02 -8.25 35.90
N LEU A 871 -0.13 -8.97 35.25
CA LEU A 871 -0.44 -10.28 34.64
C LEU A 871 -0.76 -11.34 35.69
N LYS A 872 -0.06 -11.32 36.82
CA LYS A 872 -0.38 -12.18 37.97
C LYS A 872 -1.80 -11.92 38.47
N ASN A 873 -2.13 -10.67 38.76
CA ASN A 873 -3.47 -10.27 39.22
C ASN A 873 -4.56 -10.63 38.19
N PHE A 874 -4.26 -10.46 36.92
CA PHE A 874 -5.15 -10.83 35.82
C PHE A 874 -5.44 -12.33 35.83
N LEU A 875 -4.42 -13.19 35.96
CA LEU A 875 -4.58 -14.64 36.03
C LEU A 875 -5.40 -15.08 37.26
N GLU A 876 -5.16 -14.48 38.40
CA GLU A 876 -5.91 -14.77 39.64
C GLU A 876 -7.41 -14.47 39.48
N GLU A 877 -7.77 -13.35 38.88
CA GLU A 877 -9.16 -12.97 38.63
C GLU A 877 -9.79 -13.82 37.52
N GLN A 878 -9.03 -14.10 36.46
CA GLN A 878 -9.50 -14.94 35.36
C GLN A 878 -9.81 -16.37 35.83
N ASN A 879 -9.00 -16.94 36.71
CA ASN A 879 -9.22 -18.28 37.29
C ASN A 879 -10.42 -18.36 38.26
N LYS A 880 -10.85 -17.24 38.83
CA LYS A 880 -12.08 -17.14 39.64
C LYS A 880 -13.35 -17.10 38.80
N SER A 881 -13.24 -16.67 37.54
CA SER A 881 -14.39 -16.52 36.64
C SER A 881 -14.97 -17.90 36.29
N LYS A 882 -16.30 -18.04 36.38
CA LYS A 882 -17.05 -19.22 35.99
C LYS A 882 -17.79 -19.03 34.67
N THR A 883 -17.53 -17.95 33.96
CA THR A 883 -18.14 -17.63 32.66
C THR A 883 -17.46 -18.40 31.55
N GLU A 884 -18.21 -18.72 30.51
CA GLU A 884 -17.66 -19.29 29.26
C GLU A 884 -17.14 -18.15 28.40
N ILE A 885 -15.86 -18.21 28.02
CA ILE A 885 -15.27 -17.25 27.07
C ILE A 885 -15.82 -17.58 25.69
N LEU A 886 -16.72 -16.75 25.18
CA LEU A 886 -17.41 -17.00 23.92
C LEU A 886 -16.56 -16.54 22.74
N ASP A 887 -16.12 -15.28 22.75
CA ASP A 887 -15.28 -14.70 21.69
C ASP A 887 -14.16 -13.81 22.26
N ILE A 888 -13.07 -13.73 21.51
CA ILE A 888 -11.88 -12.91 21.80
C ILE A 888 -11.52 -12.19 20.51
N GLU A 889 -11.26 -10.88 20.58
CA GLU A 889 -10.92 -10.04 19.43
C GLU A 889 -11.95 -10.15 18.30
N ARG A 890 -13.23 -10.11 18.70
CA ARG A 890 -14.33 -10.29 17.78
C ARG A 890 -14.50 -9.06 16.88
N TRP A 891 -14.25 -9.24 15.60
CA TRP A 891 -14.57 -8.23 14.60
C TRP A 891 -16.09 -8.12 14.39
N PHE A 892 -16.55 -6.90 14.25
CA PHE A 892 -17.93 -6.63 13.85
C PHE A 892 -18.00 -5.52 12.80
N GLU A 893 -19.02 -5.59 11.99
CA GLU A 893 -19.44 -4.50 11.12
C GLU A 893 -20.98 -4.43 11.20
N ILE A 894 -21.49 -3.30 11.67
CA ILE A 894 -22.92 -3.07 11.89
C ILE A 894 -23.37 -1.87 11.07
N ALA A 895 -24.68 -1.83 10.74
CA ALA A 895 -25.32 -0.73 10.05
C ALA A 895 -26.17 0.10 11.02
N VAL A 896 -25.82 1.36 11.20
CA VAL A 896 -26.62 2.33 11.95
C VAL A 896 -27.30 3.27 10.94
N GLY A 897 -28.50 2.93 10.50
CA GLY A 897 -29.14 3.57 9.34
C GLY A 897 -28.30 3.36 8.08
N ASN A 898 -27.85 4.43 7.43
CA ASN A 898 -26.99 4.38 6.24
C ASN A 898 -25.49 4.41 6.59
N VAL A 899 -25.12 4.35 7.86
CA VAL A 899 -23.74 4.44 8.32
C VAL A 899 -23.20 3.06 8.67
N ARG A 900 -22.13 2.63 8.02
CA ARG A 900 -21.45 1.37 8.33
C ARG A 900 -20.36 1.62 9.36
N ILE A 901 -20.37 0.84 10.43
CA ILE A 901 -19.40 0.95 11.53
C ILE A 901 -18.74 -0.40 11.75
N ARG A 902 -17.42 -0.41 11.75
CA ARG A 902 -16.62 -1.58 12.09
C ARG A 902 -15.84 -1.37 13.38
N GLY A 903 -15.62 -2.44 14.07
CA GLY A 903 -14.81 -2.44 15.29
C GLY A 903 -14.38 -3.84 15.68
N ARG A 904 -13.69 -3.92 16.80
CA ARG A 904 -13.20 -5.17 17.37
C ARG A 904 -13.48 -5.13 18.86
N ILE A 905 -14.12 -6.17 19.39
CA ILE A 905 -14.43 -6.35 20.79
C ILE A 905 -13.39 -7.26 21.39
N ASP A 906 -12.71 -6.83 22.47
CA ASP A 906 -11.59 -7.57 23.06
C ASP A 906 -12.04 -8.95 23.56
N ARG A 907 -13.14 -8.99 24.34
CA ARG A 907 -13.66 -10.26 24.88
C ARG A 907 -15.18 -10.22 25.07
N ILE A 908 -15.80 -11.34 24.79
CA ILE A 908 -17.22 -11.61 25.09
C ILE A 908 -17.33 -12.90 25.89
N ASP A 909 -17.90 -12.79 27.08
CA ASP A 909 -18.21 -13.92 27.95
C ASP A 909 -19.70 -14.23 27.93
N ARG A 910 -20.05 -15.47 28.20
CA ARG A 910 -21.43 -15.92 28.36
C ARG A 910 -21.61 -16.64 29.69
N ASP A 911 -22.68 -16.37 30.37
CA ASP A 911 -23.15 -17.11 31.52
C ASP A 911 -24.62 -17.55 31.34
N LYS A 912 -25.24 -18.08 32.38
CA LYS A 912 -26.65 -18.55 32.37
C LYS A 912 -27.64 -17.40 32.18
N THR A 913 -27.23 -16.14 32.42
CA THR A 913 -28.10 -14.96 32.43
C THR A 913 -27.98 -14.16 31.16
N GLY A 914 -26.88 -14.23 30.44
CA GLY A 914 -26.66 -13.47 29.21
C GLY A 914 -25.21 -13.30 28.81
N TYR A 915 -24.89 -12.18 28.19
CA TYR A 915 -23.56 -11.85 27.68
C TYR A 915 -22.90 -10.75 28.47
N THR A 916 -21.57 -10.83 28.59
CA THR A 916 -20.75 -9.76 29.18
C THR A 916 -19.66 -9.37 28.18
N VAL A 917 -19.67 -8.11 27.74
CA VAL A 917 -18.62 -7.52 26.90
C VAL A 917 -17.56 -6.91 27.82
N ILE A 918 -16.30 -7.25 27.58
CA ILE A 918 -15.17 -6.80 28.36
C ILE A 918 -14.18 -6.11 27.43
N ASP A 919 -13.83 -4.87 27.72
CA ASP A 919 -12.80 -4.11 27.06
C ASP A 919 -11.62 -3.93 28.03
N TYR A 920 -10.39 -4.23 27.62
CA TYR A 920 -9.20 -4.16 28.47
C TYR A 920 -8.61 -2.76 28.47
N LYS A 921 -8.45 -2.16 29.66
CA LYS A 921 -7.83 -0.85 29.84
C LYS A 921 -6.58 -0.93 30.73
N THR A 922 -5.52 -0.25 30.31
CA THR A 922 -4.24 -0.21 31.05
C THR A 922 -4.03 1.11 31.79
N SER A 923 -5.07 1.94 31.93
CA SER A 923 -5.02 3.19 32.69
C SER A 923 -4.75 2.95 34.18
N LYS A 924 -4.06 3.88 34.85
CA LYS A 924 -3.73 3.80 36.27
C LYS A 924 -4.95 3.94 37.20
N THR A 925 -5.98 4.63 36.71
CA THR A 925 -7.22 4.85 37.47
C THR A 925 -8.40 4.26 36.70
N ALA A 926 -9.33 3.66 37.42
CA ALA A 926 -10.57 3.15 36.85
C ALA A 926 -11.57 4.28 36.66
N SER A 927 -12.24 4.35 35.53
CA SER A 927 -13.36 5.26 35.30
C SER A 927 -14.54 4.94 36.22
N SER A 928 -15.32 5.95 36.52
CA SER A 928 -16.56 5.78 37.32
C SER A 928 -17.65 5.13 36.46
N LEU A 929 -18.62 4.50 37.12
CA LEU A 929 -19.79 3.89 36.46
C LEU A 929 -20.57 4.92 35.61
N ASN A 930 -20.63 6.17 36.05
CA ASN A 930 -21.35 7.24 35.35
C ASN A 930 -20.62 7.69 34.06
N GLU A 931 -19.31 7.60 34.05
CA GLU A 931 -18.52 7.86 32.83
C GLU A 931 -18.69 6.72 31.82
N LEU A 932 -18.61 5.46 32.26
CA LEU A 932 -18.75 4.31 31.39
C LEU A 932 -20.16 4.21 30.76
N LYS A 933 -21.21 4.60 31.47
CA LYS A 933 -22.58 4.65 30.92
C LYS A 933 -22.75 5.60 29.74
N LYS A 934 -21.79 6.54 29.56
CA LYS A 934 -21.77 7.52 28.45
C LYS A 934 -20.70 7.20 27.42
N ASP A 935 -19.93 6.12 27.63
CA ASP A 935 -18.85 5.74 26.74
C ASP A 935 -19.41 5.23 25.42
N MET A 936 -19.08 5.94 24.33
CA MET A 936 -19.55 5.61 22.98
C MET A 936 -19.07 4.23 22.54
N GLN A 937 -17.83 3.84 22.89
CA GLN A 937 -17.25 2.56 22.50
C GLN A 937 -18.05 1.41 23.09
N LEU A 938 -18.34 1.47 24.39
CA LEU A 938 -19.10 0.44 25.10
C LEU A 938 -20.56 0.35 24.61
N LEU A 939 -21.19 1.49 24.30
CA LEU A 939 -22.55 1.52 23.77
C LEU A 939 -22.64 0.96 22.33
N VAL A 940 -21.62 1.22 21.49
CA VAL A 940 -21.52 0.62 20.17
C VAL A 940 -21.24 -0.87 20.26
N TYR A 941 -20.41 -1.33 21.20
CA TYR A 941 -20.21 -2.75 21.46
C TYR A 941 -21.51 -3.45 21.91
N ALA A 942 -22.31 -2.77 22.76
CA ALA A 942 -23.61 -3.30 23.12
C ALA A 942 -24.55 -3.47 21.92
N LEU A 943 -24.56 -2.49 21.02
CA LEU A 943 -25.32 -2.55 19.77
C LEU A 943 -24.83 -3.71 18.88
N ALA A 944 -23.51 -3.84 18.73
CA ALA A 944 -22.91 -4.90 17.92
C ALA A 944 -23.24 -6.31 18.46
N VAL A 945 -23.12 -6.51 19.78
CA VAL A 945 -23.46 -7.78 20.40
C VAL A 945 -24.94 -8.10 20.27
N LYS A 946 -25.82 -7.08 20.38
CA LYS A 946 -27.24 -7.26 20.16
C LYS A 946 -27.58 -7.67 18.73
N GLU A 947 -26.86 -7.14 17.74
CA GLU A 947 -27.03 -7.51 16.34
C GLU A 947 -26.45 -8.91 16.05
N ILE A 948 -25.27 -9.24 16.61
CA ILE A 948 -24.59 -10.52 16.35
C ILE A 948 -25.28 -11.70 17.01
N TYR A 949 -25.74 -11.54 18.28
CA TYR A 949 -26.27 -12.66 19.09
C TYR A 949 -27.78 -12.59 19.34
N GLY A 950 -28.46 -11.58 18.77
CA GLY A 950 -29.90 -11.36 18.95
C GLY A 950 -30.26 -10.64 20.25
N SER A 951 -31.57 -10.33 20.40
CA SER A 951 -32.08 -9.65 21.60
C SER A 951 -32.04 -10.59 22.80
N THR A 952 -31.00 -10.51 23.59
CA THR A 952 -30.84 -11.31 24.81
C THR A 952 -31.34 -10.55 26.03
N SER A 953 -31.87 -11.28 26.99
CA SER A 953 -32.51 -10.73 28.17
C SER A 953 -31.56 -9.96 29.10
N GLN A 954 -30.25 -10.28 29.11
CA GLN A 954 -29.27 -9.54 29.92
C GLN A 954 -27.94 -9.37 29.16
N LEU A 955 -27.59 -8.13 28.85
CA LEU A 955 -26.31 -7.76 28.28
C LEU A 955 -25.60 -6.79 29.25
N LYS A 956 -24.42 -7.16 29.69
CA LYS A 956 -23.51 -6.28 30.44
C LYS A 956 -22.35 -5.84 29.55
N VAL A 957 -21.94 -4.59 29.67
CA VAL A 957 -20.74 -4.06 29.02
C VAL A 957 -19.89 -3.30 30.02
N GLY A 958 -18.59 -3.31 29.83
CA GLY A 958 -17.72 -2.54 30.70
C GLY A 958 -16.24 -2.79 30.47
N ASP A 959 -15.44 -2.12 31.29
CA ASP A 959 -14.00 -2.15 31.22
C ASP A 959 -13.42 -3.02 32.34
N TRP A 960 -12.36 -3.74 31.97
CA TRP A 960 -11.46 -4.33 32.96
C TRP A 960 -10.15 -3.51 32.98
N PHE A 961 -10.02 -2.70 34.01
CA PHE A 961 -8.82 -1.89 34.26
C PHE A 961 -7.72 -2.77 34.84
N LEU A 962 -6.80 -3.22 33.99
CA LEU A 962 -5.79 -4.22 34.32
C LEU A 962 -4.80 -3.75 35.39
N ARG A 963 -4.38 -2.47 35.36
CA ARG A 963 -3.45 -1.93 36.36
C ARG A 963 -4.02 -1.93 37.78
N PRO A 964 -5.17 -1.31 38.06
CA PRO A 964 -5.78 -1.37 39.40
C PRO A 964 -6.52 -2.68 39.68
N ASN A 965 -6.51 -3.63 38.72
CA ASN A 965 -7.25 -4.90 38.74
C ASN A 965 -8.73 -4.71 39.13
N LYS A 966 -9.40 -3.76 38.47
CA LYS A 966 -10.79 -3.40 38.79
C LYS A 966 -11.67 -3.58 37.55
N GLN A 967 -12.76 -4.33 37.73
CA GLN A 967 -13.80 -4.51 36.73
C GLN A 967 -14.99 -3.60 37.05
N VAL A 968 -15.50 -2.90 36.04
CA VAL A 968 -16.66 -2.01 36.15
C VAL A 968 -17.61 -2.29 35.00
N PHE A 969 -18.76 -2.88 35.29
CA PHE A 969 -19.78 -3.26 34.30
C PHE A 969 -21.12 -2.57 34.58
N PHE A 970 -21.89 -2.38 33.52
CA PHE A 970 -23.26 -1.91 33.61
C PHE A 970 -24.13 -2.59 32.53
N THR A 971 -25.43 -2.56 32.71
CA THR A 971 -26.41 -2.94 31.70
C THR A 971 -26.82 -1.70 30.94
N PRO A 972 -26.60 -1.63 29.60
CA PRO A 972 -26.99 -0.45 28.83
C PRO A 972 -28.52 -0.29 28.79
N GLU A 973 -28.99 0.94 29.04
CA GLU A 973 -30.41 1.29 28.87
C GLU A 973 -30.74 1.38 27.37
N ILE A 974 -31.95 0.96 26.98
CA ILE A 974 -32.39 1.00 25.56
C ILE A 974 -32.28 2.43 25.04
N GLN A 975 -32.72 3.42 25.84
CA GLN A 975 -32.66 4.83 25.47
C GLN A 975 -31.23 5.32 25.20
N ALA A 976 -30.23 4.82 25.94
CA ALA A 976 -28.83 5.18 25.73
C ALA A 976 -28.31 4.65 24.37
N ILE A 977 -28.74 3.43 23.97
CA ILE A 977 -28.41 2.84 22.66
C ILE A 977 -29.07 3.62 21.51
N GLU A 978 -30.34 4.01 21.65
CA GLU A 978 -31.06 4.82 20.66
C GLU A 978 -30.43 6.22 20.49
N ASN A 979 -30.02 6.82 21.60
CA ASN A 979 -29.35 8.12 21.60
C ASN A 979 -28.03 8.06 20.85
N ILE A 980 -27.20 7.04 21.08
CA ILE A 980 -25.91 6.88 20.39
C ILE A 980 -26.07 6.64 18.89
N GLN A 981 -27.10 5.88 18.47
CA GLN A 981 -27.41 5.69 17.05
C GLN A 981 -27.76 7.04 16.38
N THR A 982 -28.55 7.87 17.05
CA THR A 982 -28.88 9.21 16.57
C THR A 982 -27.65 10.11 16.49
N GLU A 983 -26.79 10.08 17.50
CA GLU A 983 -25.56 10.85 17.56
C GLU A 983 -24.58 10.46 16.43
N ILE A 984 -24.37 9.18 16.20
CA ILE A 984 -23.58 8.64 15.08
C ILE A 984 -24.09 9.14 13.74
N HIS A 985 -25.41 9.10 13.53
CA HIS A 985 -26.01 9.57 12.29
C HIS A 985 -25.79 11.08 12.08
N VAL A 986 -25.92 11.88 13.13
CA VAL A 986 -25.64 13.34 13.07
C VAL A 986 -24.18 13.61 12.78
N MET A 987 -23.27 12.91 13.44
CA MET A 987 -21.81 13.06 13.22
C MET A 987 -21.41 12.65 11.82
N SER A 988 -21.89 11.53 11.31
CA SER A 988 -21.57 11.09 9.95
C SER A 988 -22.02 12.08 8.89
N LYS A 989 -23.21 12.69 9.05
CA LYS A 989 -23.69 13.77 8.17
C LYS A 989 -22.77 14.97 8.19
N LYS A 990 -22.32 15.40 9.39
CA LYS A 990 -21.38 16.53 9.53
C LYS A 990 -20.02 16.22 8.90
N ILE A 991 -19.50 15.01 9.08
CA ILE A 991 -18.24 14.56 8.47
C ILE A 991 -18.35 14.58 6.94
N ASN A 992 -19.41 14.01 6.39
CA ASN A 992 -19.66 13.96 4.94
C ASN A 992 -19.89 15.36 4.34
N SER A 993 -20.38 16.31 5.14
CA SER A 993 -20.53 17.72 4.75
C SER A 993 -19.27 18.55 5.04
N ALA A 994 -18.16 17.94 5.36
CA ALA A 994 -16.86 18.59 5.67
C ALA A 994 -16.95 19.65 6.80
N VAL A 995 -17.77 19.41 7.81
CA VAL A 995 -17.89 20.28 8.99
C VAL A 995 -16.85 19.87 10.02
N PHE A 996 -15.73 20.61 10.08
CA PHE A 996 -14.57 20.29 10.92
C PHE A 996 -14.14 21.49 11.79
N ASP A 997 -15.12 22.20 12.36
CA ASP A 997 -14.84 23.35 13.23
C ASP A 997 -14.12 22.91 14.51
N PRO A 998 -13.10 23.66 14.96
CA PRO A 998 -12.38 23.31 16.16
C PRO A 998 -13.28 23.44 17.40
N LYS A 999 -13.23 22.45 18.27
CA LYS A 999 -13.87 22.51 19.60
C LYS A 999 -12.80 22.98 20.58
N LYS A 1000 -12.70 24.31 20.77
CA LYS A 1000 -11.71 24.93 21.64
C LYS A 1000 -12.06 24.64 23.11
N ASP A 1001 -11.32 23.72 23.72
CA ASP A 1001 -11.37 23.37 25.13
C ASP A 1001 -9.94 23.40 25.68
N ALA A 1002 -9.71 24.16 26.75
CA ALA A 1002 -8.36 24.37 27.29
C ALA A 1002 -7.65 23.08 27.68
N TRP A 1003 -8.37 22.07 28.17
CA TRP A 1003 -7.82 20.76 28.50
C TRP A 1003 -7.50 19.92 27.26
N ASN A 1004 -8.47 19.77 26.37
CA ASN A 1004 -8.30 18.97 25.15
C ASN A 1004 -7.24 19.56 24.22
N CYS A 1005 -7.15 20.90 24.11
CA CYS A 1005 -6.17 21.55 23.24
C CYS A 1005 -4.73 21.43 23.79
N ARG A 1006 -4.55 21.39 25.11
CA ARG A 1006 -3.22 21.23 25.74
C ARG A 1006 -2.60 19.86 25.42
N GLU A 1007 -3.44 18.83 25.34
CA GLU A 1007 -3.01 17.45 25.07
C GLU A 1007 -3.13 17.07 23.57
N CYS A 1008 -3.45 18.03 22.72
CA CYS A 1008 -3.69 17.78 21.31
C CYS A 1008 -2.37 17.88 20.51
N ASP A 1009 -1.99 16.80 19.84
CA ASP A 1009 -0.79 16.76 18.98
C ASP A 1009 -0.85 17.76 17.82
N TYR A 1010 -2.06 18.19 17.43
CA TYR A 1010 -2.31 19.12 16.33
C TYR A 1010 -2.60 20.56 16.79
N ALA A 1011 -2.38 20.89 18.07
CA ALA A 1011 -2.69 22.23 18.58
C ALA A 1011 -1.95 23.35 17.81
N CYS A 1012 -0.72 23.08 17.37
CA CYS A 1012 0.07 24.02 16.55
C CYS A 1012 -0.46 24.25 15.15
N LEU A 1013 -1.37 23.40 14.65
CA LEU A 1013 -2.01 23.54 13.34
C LEU A 1013 -3.39 24.20 13.43
N CYS A 1014 -3.90 24.47 14.65
CA CYS A 1014 -5.16 25.15 14.89
C CYS A 1014 -4.90 26.64 15.11
N ASP A 1015 -5.69 27.50 14.38
CA ASP A 1015 -5.71 28.96 14.56
C ASP A 1015 -6.51 29.39 15.79
#